data_d12fc06febbbb4c1d61592f96ac2d1c5
#
_entry.id   d12fc06febbbb4c1d61592f96ac2d1c5
#
_cell.length_a   1.000
_cell.length_b   1.000
_cell.length_c   1.000
_cell.angle_alpha   90.00
_cell.angle_beta   90.00
_cell.angle_gamma   90.00
#
_symmetry.space_group_name_H-M   'P 1'
#
loop_
_entity.id
_entity.type
_entity.pdbx_description
1 polymer ?
#
loop_
_entity_poly.entity_id
_entity_poly.type
_entity_poly.pdbx_seq_one_letter_code
_entity_poly.pdbx_strand_id
1 'polypeptide(L)'
;MKRLLLLFHLLSFSVLTAQPPSGMYGGGGDRPAWIIKGEIANEANEALPYVNVELIKLSDSSVLASTTTDGEGKFFLGAEEVAPSFVKATYLSFSPLIIEELNMNSPFVNLGRLTMKANNDLLDEVVVEGERSTFELRADMRVFNVGNDLANTGMDALQVLENVPSLTIDQDGNVELRGSANVRILIDGKPSSLLASGTDGLRQIPANLLEKVEIITNPSARYDAEGEAGIINIVLKEEKDLGLNGSVKLQTGYPNNHGFTGVFNWNPGKFNFFSSYGFMYRKMPGEREFRQTYTASDALDTSYSYLTQGEHFRGGLRHTARLGVEVKPTDKTTFEISGVLGLRDNSNGNTIVYTDFNDANAINTIAQSTRTEDESEQALNWDLNASFEQQFGDNKDHTLSIEGRYSDSKDEEAGVFTQLYDTTISTSFANLYQINTNTENQVDWLAQADYILPTGSTGKIELGGKATVRILENSYDVQESPSENGAYTSIPGLRNTFGYDEGVYAAYIQTNQTYGKFSFNVGLRGEETVIKANLLNTDTFSSTTNFDRRYFQLFPSASLSYALSDKHNIQLSYSRRLRRPWFRYLLPFSSYADARNFWRGNPDLNPAYTNSTELTYLYRTMKTTLMVSTYYRYRTGVIQRILVGGDDGITESIPVNLATENDWGLESNVNLNFSRAFRVNMGGTFFYSNRQGSYEDQDLSAETFGFRGRVSLNLTLWKKLKIQSGVNYSSPMQTPQGRSLAFSMWQAGLSIDVFKKNATLALNVNDILNTGRWRWEVETPTLSTNGMFQWRQRNATMTFTYRFNQQGDRRYSGRPGDGMDMDMEF
;
A
#
# COMPACT_ATOMS: atom_id res chain seq x y z
N MET A 1 23.28 -46.01 -9.14
CA MET A 1 23.10 -47.24 -8.40
C MET A 1 21.62 -47.46 -8.18
N LYS A 2 21.11 -48.28 -8.98
CA LYS A 2 20.05 -49.26 -8.93
C LYS A 2 19.20 -49.29 -7.65
N ARG A 3 17.89 -49.06 -7.83
CA ARG A 3 16.69 -49.30 -7.03
C ARG A 3 16.01 -47.97 -6.63
N LEU A 4 15.20 -47.41 -7.54
CA LEU A 4 13.86 -46.86 -7.34
C LEU A 4 13.21 -46.53 -8.69
N LEU A 5 13.02 -47.58 -9.47
CA LEU A 5 12.23 -47.58 -10.73
C LEU A 5 11.34 -48.81 -10.63
N LEU A 6 10.11 -48.63 -10.08
CA LEU A 6 9.00 -49.58 -10.21
C LEU A 6 7.84 -49.06 -9.35
N LEU A 7 7.01 -48.19 -9.94
CA LEU A 7 5.57 -48.02 -9.58
C LEU A 7 4.95 -46.95 -10.50
N PHE A 8 5.01 -47.20 -11.80
CA PHE A 8 4.22 -46.47 -12.79
C PHE A 8 3.81 -47.45 -13.88
N HIS A 9 2.82 -48.25 -13.58
CA HIS A 9 1.98 -48.94 -14.61
C HIS A 9 0.72 -49.39 -13.94
N LEU A 10 -0.41 -49.19 -14.62
CA LEU A 10 -1.78 -49.57 -14.38
C LEU A 10 -2.70 -48.50 -13.79
N LEU A 11 -3.14 -47.63 -14.72
CA LEU A 11 -4.54 -47.19 -14.76
C LEU A 11 -4.84 -46.84 -16.21
N SER A 12 -5.22 -47.83 -16.98
CA SER A 12 -5.83 -47.72 -18.31
C SER A 12 -7.21 -47.09 -18.18
N PHE A 13 -7.35 -45.89 -18.71
CA PHE A 13 -8.64 -45.20 -18.92
C PHE A 13 -9.42 -45.94 -20.02
N SER A 14 -10.48 -46.61 -19.65
CA SER A 14 -11.51 -47.03 -20.57
C SER A 14 -12.41 -45.83 -20.90
N VAL A 15 -12.28 -45.31 -22.12
CA VAL A 15 -13.21 -44.33 -22.69
C VAL A 15 -14.52 -45.07 -22.95
N LEU A 16 -15.55 -44.80 -22.15
CA LEU A 16 -16.92 -45.14 -22.47
C LEU A 16 -17.46 -44.06 -23.42
N THR A 17 -17.54 -44.39 -24.68
CA THR A 17 -18.34 -43.68 -25.68
C THR A 17 -19.82 -44.00 -25.41
N ALA A 18 -20.57 -43.05 -24.86
CA ALA A 18 -22.01 -43.15 -24.81
C ALA A 18 -22.58 -42.85 -26.21
N GLN A 19 -23.07 -43.87 -26.90
CA GLN A 19 -23.95 -43.71 -28.06
C GLN A 19 -25.38 -43.35 -27.59
N PRO A 20 -26.09 -42.45 -28.31
CA PRO A 20 -27.49 -42.18 -27.99
C PRO A 20 -28.35 -43.42 -28.34
N PRO A 21 -29.35 -43.76 -27.55
CA PRO A 21 -30.23 -44.86 -27.87
C PRO A 21 -31.14 -44.51 -29.04
N SER A 22 -30.93 -45.15 -30.18
CA SER A 22 -31.87 -45.23 -31.30
C SER A 22 -33.13 -46.02 -30.88
N GLY A 23 -34.27 -45.52 -31.31
CA GLY A 23 -35.58 -45.97 -30.94
C GLY A 23 -35.81 -47.48 -31.05
N MET A 24 -36.59 -47.98 -30.15
CA MET A 24 -37.15 -49.31 -30.22
C MET A 24 -38.68 -49.28 -30.20
N TYR A 25 -39.25 -49.56 -31.34
CA TYR A 25 -40.54 -50.19 -31.36
C TYR A 25 -40.28 -51.72 -31.39
N GLY A 26 -40.79 -52.42 -30.42
CA GLY A 26 -40.87 -53.84 -30.43
C GLY A 26 -40.68 -54.58 -29.12
N GLY A 27 -41.79 -55.04 -28.49
CA GLY A 27 -41.81 -56.21 -27.60
C GLY A 27 -42.36 -55.94 -26.22
N GLY A 28 -43.69 -56.18 -25.95
CA GLY A 28 -44.33 -56.73 -24.79
C GLY A 28 -43.88 -56.13 -23.43
N GLY A 29 -44.20 -54.89 -23.12
CA GLY A 29 -44.14 -54.31 -21.79
C GLY A 29 -45.49 -53.67 -21.49
N ASP A 30 -46.00 -53.79 -20.27
CA ASP A 30 -47.28 -53.27 -19.77
C ASP A 30 -47.47 -51.80 -20.21
N ARG A 31 -48.66 -51.52 -20.78
CA ARG A 31 -49.04 -50.14 -21.16
C ARG A 31 -49.15 -49.35 -19.89
N PRO A 32 -48.56 -48.12 -19.83
CA PRO A 32 -48.70 -47.32 -18.66
C PRO A 32 -50.16 -47.13 -18.30
N ALA A 33 -50.50 -47.33 -17.03
CA ALA A 33 -51.90 -47.30 -16.55
C ALA A 33 -52.47 -45.85 -16.69
N TRP A 34 -51.62 -44.83 -16.78
CA TRP A 34 -52.02 -43.44 -16.92
C TRP A 34 -51.09 -42.70 -17.90
N ILE A 35 -51.70 -41.82 -18.72
CA ILE A 35 -51.02 -40.97 -19.70
C ILE A 35 -51.45 -39.56 -19.50
N ILE A 36 -50.48 -38.68 -19.19
CA ILE A 36 -50.64 -37.23 -19.06
C ILE A 36 -49.96 -36.60 -20.26
N LYS A 37 -50.68 -35.75 -20.99
CA LYS A 37 -50.14 -35.01 -22.14
C LYS A 37 -50.45 -33.53 -22.07
N GLY A 38 -49.60 -32.73 -22.70
CA GLY A 38 -49.76 -31.29 -22.80
C GLY A 38 -48.75 -30.68 -23.78
N GLU A 39 -48.83 -29.37 -23.91
CA GLU A 39 -47.92 -28.55 -24.70
C GLU A 39 -47.45 -27.41 -23.84
N ILE A 40 -46.13 -27.10 -23.85
CA ILE A 40 -45.55 -26.00 -23.05
C ILE A 40 -45.04 -24.91 -24.00
N ALA A 41 -45.44 -23.66 -23.74
CA ALA A 41 -45.05 -22.46 -24.48
C ALA A 41 -44.62 -21.35 -23.55
N ASN A 42 -43.93 -20.34 -24.09
CA ASN A 42 -43.61 -19.10 -23.37
C ASN A 42 -44.80 -18.08 -23.41
N GLU A 43 -44.67 -16.93 -22.75
CA GLU A 43 -45.68 -15.87 -22.74
C GLU A 43 -45.90 -15.24 -24.13
N ALA A 44 -44.97 -15.39 -25.10
CA ALA A 44 -45.12 -14.98 -26.48
C ALA A 44 -45.82 -16.06 -27.33
N ASN A 45 -46.30 -17.15 -26.70
CA ASN A 45 -46.94 -18.26 -27.34
C ASN A 45 -46.02 -19.12 -28.28
N GLU A 46 -44.72 -19.06 -28.08
CA GLU A 46 -43.74 -19.89 -28.77
C GLU A 46 -43.54 -21.20 -28.00
N ALA A 47 -43.52 -22.35 -28.73
CA ALA A 47 -43.30 -23.67 -28.14
C ALA A 47 -41.93 -23.75 -27.46
N LEU A 48 -41.84 -24.33 -26.26
CA LEU A 48 -40.61 -24.55 -25.51
C LEU A 48 -40.16 -26.02 -25.62
N PRO A 49 -39.14 -26.33 -26.43
CA PRO A 49 -38.60 -27.67 -26.55
C PRO A 49 -37.69 -28.03 -25.36
N TYR A 50 -37.58 -29.32 -25.04
CA TYR A 50 -36.70 -29.88 -24.01
C TYR A 50 -36.98 -29.39 -22.57
N VAL A 51 -38.21 -28.95 -22.26
CA VAL A 51 -38.64 -28.67 -20.89
C VAL A 51 -38.74 -30.00 -20.13
N ASN A 52 -38.11 -30.09 -18.97
CA ASN A 52 -38.24 -31.26 -18.10
C ASN A 52 -39.59 -31.23 -17.38
N VAL A 53 -40.39 -32.32 -17.55
CA VAL A 53 -41.73 -32.47 -16.98
C VAL A 53 -41.75 -33.70 -16.08
N GLU A 54 -42.06 -33.50 -14.79
CA GLU A 54 -42.06 -34.52 -13.77
C GLU A 54 -43.45 -34.67 -13.14
N LEU A 55 -43.89 -35.91 -12.88
CA LEU A 55 -45.03 -36.22 -12.06
C LEU A 55 -44.53 -36.55 -10.65
N ILE A 56 -44.92 -35.76 -9.68
CA ILE A 56 -44.41 -35.82 -8.30
C ILE A 56 -45.55 -36.18 -7.35
N LYS A 57 -45.30 -37.17 -6.49
CA LYS A 57 -46.27 -37.65 -5.49
C LYS A 57 -46.44 -36.62 -4.37
N LEU A 58 -47.66 -36.28 -4.01
CA LEU A 58 -47.95 -35.31 -2.99
C LEU A 58 -47.48 -35.69 -1.57
N SER A 59 -47.43 -37.00 -1.27
CA SER A 59 -47.18 -37.49 0.10
C SER A 59 -45.75 -37.42 0.54
N ASP A 60 -44.76 -37.60 -0.38
CA ASP A 60 -43.33 -37.74 -0.08
C ASP A 60 -42.42 -37.02 -1.08
N SER A 61 -42.99 -36.28 -2.05
CA SER A 61 -42.27 -35.58 -3.13
C SER A 61 -41.41 -36.49 -4.02
N SER A 62 -41.69 -37.81 -4.07
CA SER A 62 -40.98 -38.70 -4.97
C SER A 62 -41.47 -38.53 -6.43
N VAL A 63 -40.53 -38.63 -7.38
CA VAL A 63 -40.83 -38.55 -8.82
C VAL A 63 -41.38 -39.91 -9.29
N LEU A 64 -42.64 -39.94 -9.72
CA LEU A 64 -43.30 -41.11 -10.24
C LEU A 64 -42.99 -41.39 -11.72
N ALA A 65 -42.87 -40.33 -12.52
CA ALA A 65 -42.49 -40.38 -13.93
C ALA A 65 -41.90 -39.06 -14.38
N SER A 66 -41.01 -39.09 -15.37
CA SER A 66 -40.42 -37.88 -15.97
C SER A 66 -40.31 -38.01 -17.48
N THR A 67 -40.42 -36.87 -18.18
CA THR A 67 -40.23 -36.76 -19.64
C THR A 67 -39.72 -35.38 -20.01
N THR A 68 -39.41 -35.17 -21.30
CA THR A 68 -39.08 -33.84 -21.82
C THR A 68 -40.02 -33.49 -22.98
N THR A 69 -40.25 -32.18 -23.19
CA THR A 69 -41.01 -31.72 -24.36
C THR A 69 -40.21 -31.95 -25.65
N ASP A 70 -40.91 -32.27 -26.74
CA ASP A 70 -40.37 -32.40 -28.11
C ASP A 70 -40.08 -30.99 -28.74
N GLY A 71 -39.64 -31.00 -30.03
CA GLY A 71 -39.38 -29.76 -30.78
C GLY A 71 -40.57 -28.83 -30.96
N GLU A 72 -41.81 -29.34 -30.78
CA GLU A 72 -43.05 -28.57 -30.84
C GLU A 72 -43.60 -28.23 -29.45
N GLY A 73 -42.81 -28.44 -28.37
CA GLY A 73 -43.22 -28.19 -27.00
C GLY A 73 -44.20 -29.18 -26.41
N LYS A 74 -44.50 -30.33 -27.09
CA LYS A 74 -45.44 -31.35 -26.63
C LYS A 74 -44.76 -32.38 -25.76
N PHE A 75 -45.47 -32.88 -24.74
CA PHE A 75 -44.98 -33.95 -23.88
C PHE A 75 -46.02 -35.06 -23.68
N PHE A 76 -45.51 -36.28 -23.44
CA PHE A 76 -46.27 -37.44 -23.02
C PHE A 76 -45.57 -38.06 -21.82
N LEU A 77 -46.29 -38.18 -20.72
CA LEU A 77 -45.78 -38.71 -19.46
C LEU A 77 -46.65 -39.90 -19.05
N GLY A 78 -46.04 -41.09 -19.00
CA GLY A 78 -46.72 -42.33 -18.63
C GLY A 78 -46.38 -42.73 -17.21
N ALA A 79 -47.39 -43.08 -16.37
CA ALA A 79 -47.18 -43.51 -15.00
C ALA A 79 -47.88 -44.89 -14.79
N GLU A 80 -47.20 -45.81 -14.11
CA GLU A 80 -47.68 -47.14 -13.76
C GLU A 80 -48.58 -47.12 -12.52
N GLU A 81 -48.39 -46.20 -11.60
CA GLU A 81 -49.12 -46.11 -10.34
C GLU A 81 -49.86 -44.79 -10.22
N VAL A 82 -51.06 -44.82 -9.68
CA VAL A 82 -51.89 -43.64 -9.43
C VAL A 82 -51.84 -43.29 -7.96
N ALA A 83 -51.22 -42.15 -7.65
CA ALA A 83 -51.28 -41.54 -6.34
C ALA A 83 -51.65 -40.07 -6.49
N PRO A 84 -52.18 -39.39 -5.46
CA PRO A 84 -52.35 -37.95 -5.49
C PRO A 84 -51.02 -37.28 -5.83
N SER A 85 -50.96 -36.61 -6.99
CA SER A 85 -49.70 -36.11 -7.58
C SER A 85 -49.92 -34.75 -8.22
N PHE A 86 -48.88 -34.00 -8.42
CA PHE A 86 -48.86 -32.76 -9.21
C PHE A 86 -47.80 -32.87 -10.34
N VAL A 87 -48.00 -32.10 -11.41
CA VAL A 87 -47.01 -31.98 -12.50
C VAL A 87 -46.17 -30.74 -12.29
N LYS A 88 -44.86 -30.91 -12.36
CA LYS A 88 -43.87 -29.84 -12.31
C LYS A 88 -43.09 -29.80 -13.60
N ALA A 89 -43.11 -28.63 -14.27
CA ALA A 89 -42.29 -28.38 -15.45
C ALA A 89 -41.18 -27.39 -15.08
N THR A 90 -39.93 -27.71 -15.48
CA THR A 90 -38.73 -26.89 -15.24
C THR A 90 -37.95 -26.66 -16.52
N TYR A 91 -37.54 -25.40 -16.75
CA TYR A 91 -36.74 -25.02 -17.90
C TYR A 91 -35.80 -23.88 -17.52
N LEU A 92 -34.64 -23.83 -18.19
CA LEU A 92 -33.63 -22.80 -17.89
C LEU A 92 -34.20 -21.41 -18.19
N SER A 93 -34.00 -20.46 -17.31
CA SER A 93 -34.50 -19.06 -17.40
C SER A 93 -36.04 -18.90 -17.33
N PHE A 94 -36.77 -19.90 -16.86
CA PHE A 94 -38.22 -19.83 -16.62
C PHE A 94 -38.53 -20.20 -15.18
N SER A 95 -39.59 -19.60 -14.63
CA SER A 95 -40.14 -19.99 -13.33
C SER A 95 -40.74 -21.40 -13.41
N PRO A 96 -40.49 -22.30 -12.42
CA PRO A 96 -41.12 -23.61 -12.40
C PRO A 96 -42.63 -23.49 -12.48
N LEU A 97 -43.21 -24.24 -13.43
CA LEU A 97 -44.68 -24.35 -13.57
C LEU A 97 -45.14 -25.55 -12.77
N ILE A 98 -46.02 -25.35 -11.81
CA ILE A 98 -46.59 -26.39 -10.95
C ILE A 98 -48.12 -26.46 -11.22
N ILE A 99 -48.64 -27.67 -11.47
CA ILE A 99 -50.02 -27.95 -11.69
C ILE A 99 -50.47 -28.91 -10.60
N GLU A 100 -51.09 -28.36 -9.56
CA GLU A 100 -51.50 -29.07 -8.34
C GLU A 100 -52.83 -29.85 -8.51
N GLU A 101 -53.75 -29.37 -9.34
CA GLU A 101 -55.04 -30.02 -9.57
C GLU A 101 -55.04 -30.87 -10.83
N LEU A 102 -54.72 -32.16 -10.67
CA LEU A 102 -54.85 -33.15 -11.77
C LEU A 102 -56.21 -33.83 -11.65
N ASN A 103 -57.01 -33.73 -12.71
CA ASN A 103 -58.28 -34.49 -12.78
C ASN A 103 -57.97 -35.96 -13.08
N MET A 104 -57.81 -36.76 -12.06
CA MET A 104 -57.46 -38.18 -12.13
C MET A 104 -58.68 -39.10 -12.28
N ASN A 105 -59.80 -38.62 -12.82
CA ASN A 105 -61.00 -39.45 -13.07
C ASN A 105 -60.95 -40.24 -14.36
N SER A 106 -59.87 -40.10 -15.19
CA SER A 106 -59.68 -40.77 -16.45
C SER A 106 -58.21 -41.16 -16.59
N PRO A 107 -57.89 -42.37 -17.14
CA PRO A 107 -56.52 -42.78 -17.40
C PRO A 107 -55.83 -41.94 -18.47
N PHE A 108 -56.50 -40.99 -19.10
CA PHE A 108 -56.00 -40.00 -20.03
C PHE A 108 -56.28 -38.60 -19.51
N VAL A 109 -55.21 -37.88 -19.13
CA VAL A 109 -55.25 -36.51 -18.71
C VAL A 109 -54.63 -35.63 -19.77
N ASN A 110 -55.39 -34.66 -20.30
CA ASN A 110 -54.90 -33.68 -21.24
C ASN A 110 -54.88 -32.30 -20.54
N LEU A 111 -53.66 -31.80 -20.29
CA LEU A 111 -53.44 -30.52 -19.63
C LEU A 111 -53.56 -29.32 -20.57
N GLY A 112 -53.72 -29.59 -21.87
CA GLY A 112 -53.81 -28.52 -22.87
C GLY A 112 -52.50 -27.79 -23.05
N ARG A 113 -52.58 -26.52 -23.43
CA ARG A 113 -51.41 -25.66 -23.59
C ARG A 113 -51.11 -24.93 -22.28
N LEU A 114 -49.93 -25.07 -21.79
CA LEU A 114 -49.41 -24.53 -20.53
C LEU A 114 -48.38 -23.43 -20.84
N THR A 115 -48.47 -22.31 -20.14
CA THR A 115 -47.54 -21.18 -20.36
C THR A 115 -46.57 -21.07 -19.20
N MET A 116 -45.25 -21.14 -19.51
CA MET A 116 -44.20 -20.83 -18.54
C MET A 116 -43.84 -19.34 -18.60
N LYS A 117 -43.70 -18.72 -17.44
CA LYS A 117 -43.28 -17.34 -17.33
C LYS A 117 -41.77 -17.25 -17.27
N ALA A 118 -41.19 -16.32 -18.05
CA ALA A 118 -39.78 -16.04 -17.93
C ALA A 118 -39.43 -15.62 -16.49
N ASN A 119 -38.42 -16.23 -15.92
CA ASN A 119 -37.93 -15.83 -14.60
C ASN A 119 -37.03 -14.60 -14.78
N ASN A 120 -37.60 -13.40 -14.55
CA ASN A 120 -36.85 -12.15 -14.55
C ASN A 120 -36.09 -11.95 -13.23
N ASP A 121 -36.29 -12.80 -12.23
CA ASP A 121 -35.35 -12.88 -11.12
C ASP A 121 -34.06 -13.49 -11.68
N LEU A 122 -33.08 -12.65 -11.92
CA LEU A 122 -31.72 -13.09 -12.20
C LEU A 122 -31.39 -14.22 -11.24
N LEU A 123 -31.21 -15.43 -11.78
CA LEU A 123 -30.59 -16.50 -11.03
C LEU A 123 -29.41 -15.88 -10.30
N ASP A 124 -29.40 -15.99 -9.01
CA ASP A 124 -28.19 -15.74 -8.25
C ASP A 124 -27.14 -16.67 -8.89
N GLU A 125 -26.40 -16.07 -9.81
CA GLU A 125 -25.22 -16.71 -10.38
C GLU A 125 -24.43 -17.17 -9.17
N VAL A 126 -24.19 -18.44 -9.03
CA VAL A 126 -23.22 -18.95 -8.05
C VAL A 126 -21.88 -18.44 -8.51
N VAL A 127 -21.63 -17.16 -8.19
CA VAL A 127 -20.35 -16.52 -8.35
C VAL A 127 -19.46 -17.28 -7.40
N VAL A 128 -18.59 -18.09 -7.94
CA VAL A 128 -17.45 -18.62 -7.21
C VAL A 128 -16.60 -17.40 -6.89
N GLU A 129 -16.88 -16.76 -5.75
CA GLU A 129 -16.05 -15.69 -5.21
C GLU A 129 -14.67 -16.28 -4.95
N GLY A 130 -13.78 -16.11 -5.92
CA GLY A 130 -12.36 -16.22 -5.65
C GLY A 130 -12.02 -15.04 -4.75
N GLU A 131 -11.68 -15.28 -3.47
CA GLU A 131 -11.07 -14.25 -2.64
C GLU A 131 -9.94 -13.60 -3.46
N ARG A 132 -9.96 -12.27 -3.60
CA ARG A 132 -8.87 -11.55 -4.27
C ARG A 132 -7.55 -11.94 -3.65
N SER A 133 -6.54 -12.13 -4.48
CA SER A 133 -5.19 -12.34 -3.99
C SER A 133 -4.76 -11.11 -3.17
N THR A 134 -4.05 -11.33 -2.06
CA THR A 134 -3.42 -10.24 -1.29
C THR A 134 -2.48 -9.43 -2.18
N PHE A 135 -1.91 -10.05 -3.22
CA PHE A 135 -0.99 -9.43 -4.16
C PHE A 135 -1.42 -9.74 -5.61
N GLU A 136 -1.55 -8.70 -6.42
CA GLU A 136 -1.86 -8.79 -7.85
C GLU A 136 -0.77 -8.09 -8.67
N LEU A 137 -0.44 -8.60 -9.84
CA LEU A 137 0.43 -7.94 -10.81
C LEU A 137 -0.40 -7.44 -11.98
N ARG A 138 -0.27 -6.16 -12.30
CA ARG A 138 -0.80 -5.52 -13.50
C ARG A 138 0.35 -5.16 -14.43
N ALA A 139 0.04 -4.74 -15.65
CA ALA A 139 1.04 -4.48 -16.69
C ALA A 139 2.14 -3.47 -16.28
N ASP A 140 1.80 -2.47 -15.49
CA ASP A 140 2.68 -1.36 -15.09
C ASP A 140 2.87 -1.23 -13.58
N MET A 141 2.14 -2.03 -12.77
CA MET A 141 2.15 -1.90 -11.31
C MET A 141 1.91 -3.23 -10.59
N ARG A 142 2.34 -3.27 -9.35
CA ARG A 142 2.06 -4.34 -8.39
C ARG A 142 1.03 -3.83 -7.39
N VAL A 143 -0.04 -4.58 -7.20
CA VAL A 143 -1.15 -4.18 -6.31
C VAL A 143 -1.17 -5.08 -5.09
N PHE A 144 -1.09 -4.47 -3.92
CA PHE A 144 -1.27 -5.13 -2.64
C PHE A 144 -2.65 -4.76 -2.07
N ASN A 145 -3.55 -5.74 -1.98
CA ASN A 145 -4.91 -5.56 -1.49
C ASN A 145 -4.93 -5.60 0.05
N VAL A 146 -5.04 -4.44 0.69
CA VAL A 146 -4.88 -4.24 2.14
C VAL A 146 -5.95 -4.99 2.95
N GLY A 147 -7.19 -4.99 2.49
CA GLY A 147 -8.32 -5.61 3.19
C GLY A 147 -8.26 -7.13 3.28
N ASN A 148 -7.43 -7.78 2.49
CA ASN A 148 -7.27 -9.23 2.44
C ASN A 148 -6.14 -9.74 3.35
N ASP A 149 -5.37 -8.85 3.96
CA ASP A 149 -4.28 -9.18 4.86
C ASP A 149 -4.65 -8.85 6.32
N LEU A 150 -4.84 -9.88 7.15
CA LEU A 150 -5.19 -9.74 8.56
C LEU A 150 -4.11 -9.03 9.38
N ALA A 151 -2.84 -9.13 8.97
CA ALA A 151 -1.75 -8.43 9.62
C ALA A 151 -1.97 -6.91 9.64
N ASN A 152 -2.73 -6.38 8.67
CA ASN A 152 -3.03 -4.95 8.57
C ASN A 152 -4.17 -4.50 9.51
N THR A 153 -4.83 -5.43 10.19
CA THR A 153 -5.97 -5.10 11.05
C THR A 153 -5.51 -4.31 12.27
N GLY A 154 -6.00 -3.10 12.43
CA GLY A 154 -5.64 -2.23 13.55
C GLY A 154 -4.38 -1.40 13.35
N MET A 155 -3.78 -1.46 12.18
CA MET A 155 -2.60 -0.67 11.79
C MET A 155 -2.96 0.70 11.21
N ASP A 156 -1.96 1.54 11.04
CA ASP A 156 -1.97 2.73 10.18
C ASP A 156 -1.37 2.42 8.80
N ALA A 157 -1.41 3.38 7.88
CA ALA A 157 -0.90 3.19 6.52
C ALA A 157 0.60 2.89 6.51
N LEU A 158 1.42 3.52 7.34
CA LEU A 158 2.86 3.24 7.41
C LEU A 158 3.13 1.80 7.83
N GLN A 159 2.40 1.31 8.84
CA GLN A 159 2.52 -0.09 9.28
C GLN A 159 2.03 -1.08 8.22
N VAL A 160 1.04 -0.70 7.42
CA VAL A 160 0.60 -1.50 6.27
C VAL A 160 1.73 -1.61 5.25
N LEU A 161 2.46 -0.52 4.97
CA LEU A 161 3.57 -0.55 4.02
C LEU A 161 4.71 -1.48 4.49
N GLU A 162 4.94 -1.64 5.79
CA GLU A 162 5.88 -2.65 6.32
C GLU A 162 5.49 -4.08 5.92
N ASN A 163 4.20 -4.31 5.66
CA ASN A 163 3.67 -5.62 5.27
C ASN A 163 3.65 -5.84 3.76
N VAL A 164 3.95 -4.81 2.97
CA VAL A 164 3.96 -4.90 1.51
C VAL A 164 5.29 -5.47 1.03
N PRO A 165 5.28 -6.52 0.19
CA PRO A 165 6.51 -7.06 -0.40
C PRO A 165 7.29 -5.97 -1.15
N SER A 166 8.62 -6.04 -1.11
CA SER A 166 9.56 -5.07 -1.69
C SER A 166 9.68 -3.74 -0.96
N LEU A 167 8.83 -3.46 0.04
CA LEU A 167 8.92 -2.28 0.89
C LEU A 167 9.58 -2.61 2.22
N THR A 168 10.34 -1.66 2.74
CA THR A 168 10.91 -1.67 4.10
C THR A 168 10.79 -0.28 4.70
N ILE A 169 10.82 -0.19 6.02
CA ILE A 169 10.88 1.09 6.73
C ILE A 169 12.28 1.18 7.34
N ASP A 170 13.00 2.27 7.10
CA ASP A 170 14.34 2.49 7.67
C ASP A 170 14.29 2.93 9.14
N GLN A 171 15.46 3.18 9.73
CA GLN A 171 15.59 3.63 11.13
C GLN A 171 14.99 5.02 11.37
N ASP A 172 14.90 5.85 10.35
CA ASP A 172 14.34 7.20 10.43
C ASP A 172 12.82 7.21 10.14
N GLY A 173 12.22 6.03 9.87
CA GLY A 173 10.80 5.89 9.54
C GLY A 173 10.47 6.12 8.07
N ASN A 174 11.47 6.26 7.19
CA ASN A 174 11.23 6.43 5.75
C ASN A 174 10.86 5.11 5.08
N VAL A 175 9.95 5.19 4.12
CA VAL A 175 9.58 4.03 3.31
C VAL A 175 10.63 3.82 2.22
N GLU A 176 11.19 2.63 2.18
CA GLU A 176 12.12 2.22 1.14
C GLU A 176 11.48 1.23 0.17
N LEU A 177 11.76 1.38 -1.12
CA LEU A 177 11.45 0.41 -2.14
C LEU A 177 12.75 -0.21 -2.67
N ARG A 178 12.91 -1.52 -2.49
CA ARG A 178 14.14 -2.25 -2.87
C ARG A 178 15.42 -1.64 -2.27
N GLY A 179 15.33 -1.10 -1.05
CA GLY A 179 16.46 -0.50 -0.35
C GLY A 179 16.76 0.96 -0.65
N SER A 180 15.93 1.63 -1.43
CA SER A 180 16.03 3.07 -1.65
C SER A 180 14.88 3.80 -0.98
N ALA A 181 15.18 4.78 -0.11
CA ALA A 181 14.19 5.65 0.52
C ALA A 181 13.61 6.71 -0.44
N ASN A 182 14.13 6.78 -1.68
CA ASN A 182 13.75 7.78 -2.66
C ASN A 182 12.50 7.37 -3.43
N VAL A 183 11.41 7.20 -2.73
CA VAL A 183 10.12 6.76 -3.25
C VAL A 183 9.16 7.94 -3.22
N ARG A 184 8.42 8.16 -4.31
CA ARG A 184 7.31 9.10 -4.31
C ARG A 184 6.07 8.41 -3.75
N ILE A 185 5.52 8.94 -2.65
CA ILE A 185 4.28 8.41 -2.07
C ILE A 185 3.11 9.31 -2.50
N LEU A 186 2.04 8.68 -2.96
CA LEU A 186 0.81 9.33 -3.41
C LEU A 186 -0.38 8.77 -2.63
N ILE A 187 -1.43 9.57 -2.49
CA ILE A 187 -2.73 9.16 -1.98
C ILE A 187 -3.74 9.39 -3.11
N ASP A 188 -4.44 8.33 -3.53
CA ASP A 188 -5.36 8.34 -4.68
C ASP A 188 -4.71 8.92 -5.95
N GLY A 189 -3.44 8.56 -6.20
CA GLY A 189 -2.65 9.02 -7.34
C GLY A 189 -2.05 10.43 -7.21
N LYS A 190 -2.18 11.11 -6.06
CA LYS A 190 -1.88 12.53 -5.87
C LYS A 190 -0.95 12.78 -4.68
N PRO A 191 -0.11 13.82 -4.71
CA PRO A 191 0.58 14.30 -3.50
C PRO A 191 -0.44 14.74 -2.43
N SER A 192 -0.14 14.59 -1.15
CA SER A 192 -1.02 14.98 -0.05
C SER A 192 -0.30 15.80 1.00
N SER A 193 -0.98 16.81 1.59
CA SER A 193 -0.49 17.57 2.73
C SER A 193 -0.20 16.70 3.94
N LEU A 194 -0.91 15.59 4.09
CA LEU A 194 -0.61 14.59 5.12
C LEU A 194 0.82 14.05 5.03
N LEU A 195 1.48 14.19 3.87
CA LEU A 195 2.86 13.77 3.63
C LEU A 195 3.86 14.94 3.63
N ALA A 196 3.42 16.15 3.92
CA ALA A 196 4.27 17.35 3.93
C ALA A 196 5.42 17.23 4.94
N SER A 197 5.13 16.71 6.13
CA SER A 197 6.11 16.41 7.19
C SER A 197 6.77 15.01 7.06
N GLY A 198 6.77 14.45 5.84
CA GLY A 198 7.35 13.13 5.55
C GLY A 198 6.37 11.98 5.80
N THR A 199 6.92 10.81 6.11
CA THR A 199 6.13 9.57 6.27
C THR A 199 5.27 9.53 7.54
N ASP A 200 5.45 10.44 8.48
CA ASP A 200 4.62 10.53 9.69
C ASP A 200 3.14 10.83 9.39
N GLY A 201 2.85 11.50 8.28
CA GLY A 201 1.49 11.66 7.78
C GLY A 201 0.78 10.34 7.48
N LEU A 202 1.50 9.31 7.07
CA LEU A 202 0.94 7.96 6.84
C LEU A 202 0.41 7.33 8.13
N ARG A 203 0.97 7.70 9.27
CA ARG A 203 0.49 7.24 10.58
C ARG A 203 -0.88 7.80 10.94
N GLN A 204 -1.31 8.87 10.27
CA GLN A 204 -2.62 9.49 10.45
C GLN A 204 -3.73 8.75 9.69
N ILE A 205 -3.39 7.90 8.73
CA ILE A 205 -4.34 7.16 7.90
C ILE A 205 -4.55 5.76 8.47
N PRO A 206 -5.73 5.45 9.04
CA PRO A 206 -6.03 4.11 9.52
C PRO A 206 -6.07 3.09 8.37
N ALA A 207 -5.51 1.90 8.57
CA ALA A 207 -5.43 0.84 7.56
C ALA A 207 -6.78 0.42 6.96
N ASN A 208 -7.87 0.57 7.71
CA ASN A 208 -9.21 0.22 7.22
C ASN A 208 -9.78 1.21 6.20
N LEU A 209 -9.19 2.40 6.07
CA LEU A 209 -9.51 3.35 5.00
C LEU A 209 -8.78 3.00 3.70
N LEU A 210 -7.76 2.14 3.75
CA LEU A 210 -7.02 1.72 2.57
C LEU A 210 -7.77 0.59 1.84
N GLU A 211 -7.90 0.72 0.52
CA GLU A 211 -8.34 -0.37 -0.36
C GLU A 211 -7.13 -1.22 -0.76
N LYS A 212 -6.11 -0.56 -1.31
CA LYS A 212 -4.92 -1.20 -1.86
C LYS A 212 -3.71 -0.26 -1.82
N VAL A 213 -2.53 -0.85 -1.97
CA VAL A 213 -1.27 -0.15 -2.23
C VAL A 213 -0.77 -0.58 -3.59
N GLU A 214 -0.49 0.38 -4.46
CA GLU A 214 0.05 0.16 -5.79
C GLU A 214 1.53 0.54 -5.80
N ILE A 215 2.39 -0.39 -6.24
CA ILE A 215 3.83 -0.19 -6.35
C ILE A 215 4.18 -0.14 -7.84
N ILE A 216 4.71 0.99 -8.27
CA ILE A 216 5.05 1.25 -9.67
C ILE A 216 6.57 1.47 -9.73
N THR A 217 7.32 0.43 -10.11
CA THR A 217 8.80 0.46 -10.10
C THR A 217 9.39 1.26 -11.26
N ASN A 218 8.74 1.24 -12.43
CA ASN A 218 9.11 2.02 -13.61
C ASN A 218 7.90 2.80 -14.13
N PRO A 219 7.53 3.92 -13.46
CA PRO A 219 6.36 4.70 -13.83
C PRO A 219 6.43 5.26 -15.25
N SER A 220 5.29 5.32 -15.91
CA SER A 220 5.14 5.93 -17.24
C SER A 220 5.27 7.46 -17.20
N ALA A 221 5.33 8.11 -18.36
CA ALA A 221 5.51 9.56 -18.49
C ALA A 221 4.38 10.40 -17.86
N ARG A 222 3.20 9.82 -17.62
CA ARG A 222 2.08 10.46 -16.92
C ARG A 222 2.40 10.83 -15.48
N TYR A 223 3.23 10.03 -14.81
CA TYR A 223 3.62 10.25 -13.43
C TYR A 223 4.77 11.25 -13.30
N ASP A 224 4.85 11.90 -12.14
CA ASP A 224 5.97 12.81 -11.82
C ASP A 224 7.31 12.10 -11.97
N ALA A 225 8.32 12.82 -12.47
CA ALA A 225 9.67 12.26 -12.60
C ALA A 225 10.36 12.03 -11.23
N GLU A 226 9.86 12.63 -10.15
CA GLU A 226 10.36 12.45 -8.80
C GLU A 226 10.04 11.08 -8.22
N GLY A 227 10.97 10.53 -7.42
CA GLY A 227 10.91 9.19 -6.86
C GLY A 227 11.75 8.22 -7.68
N GLU A 228 13.08 8.24 -7.47
CA GLU A 228 14.04 7.46 -8.25
C GLU A 228 13.89 5.95 -8.12
N ALA A 229 13.36 5.45 -6.99
CA ALA A 229 13.09 4.04 -6.76
C ALA A 229 11.74 3.59 -7.33
N GLY A 230 10.82 4.53 -7.60
CA GLY A 230 9.47 4.29 -8.07
C GLY A 230 8.42 5.10 -7.32
N ILE A 231 7.16 4.70 -7.50
CA ILE A 231 6.00 5.34 -6.87
C ILE A 231 5.27 4.30 -6.02
N ILE A 232 4.82 4.73 -4.84
CA ILE A 232 3.87 4.02 -3.99
C ILE A 232 2.59 4.83 -3.97
N ASN A 233 1.51 4.30 -4.52
CA ASN A 233 0.21 4.94 -4.50
C ASN A 233 -0.69 4.22 -3.48
N ILE A 234 -1.14 4.95 -2.48
CA ILE A 234 -2.08 4.47 -1.46
C ILE A 234 -3.47 4.82 -1.93
N VAL A 235 -4.27 3.81 -2.26
CA VAL A 235 -5.65 4.00 -2.73
C VAL A 235 -6.60 3.84 -1.55
N LEU A 236 -7.39 4.86 -1.32
CA LEU A 236 -8.42 4.86 -0.28
C LEU A 236 -9.71 4.21 -0.78
N LYS A 237 -10.46 3.61 0.12
CA LYS A 237 -11.74 2.97 -0.19
C LYS A 237 -12.78 3.98 -0.64
N GLU A 238 -13.42 3.68 -1.75
CA GLU A 238 -14.61 4.34 -2.23
C GLU A 238 -15.75 3.31 -2.31
N GLU A 239 -16.81 3.51 -1.55
CA GLU A 239 -17.99 2.68 -1.63
C GLU A 239 -19.00 3.34 -2.60
N LYS A 240 -19.28 2.65 -3.72
CA LYS A 240 -20.16 3.17 -4.80
C LYS A 240 -21.51 2.46 -4.89
N ASP A 241 -21.87 1.65 -3.89
CA ASP A 241 -23.17 0.96 -3.86
C ASP A 241 -24.33 1.96 -3.70
N LEU A 242 -25.46 1.67 -4.39
CA LEU A 242 -26.65 2.49 -4.30
C LEU A 242 -27.22 2.47 -2.87
N GLY A 243 -27.74 3.63 -2.42
CA GLY A 243 -28.31 3.80 -1.08
C GLY A 243 -27.28 4.17 -0.02
N LEU A 244 -27.64 3.97 1.24
CA LEU A 244 -26.79 4.25 2.39
C LEU A 244 -26.06 2.98 2.81
N ASN A 245 -24.73 3.00 2.83
CA ASN A 245 -23.88 1.91 3.30
C ASN A 245 -22.72 2.44 4.14
N GLY A 246 -22.01 1.57 4.83
CA GLY A 246 -20.84 1.97 5.58
C GLY A 246 -20.34 0.96 6.60
N SER A 247 -19.35 1.41 7.40
CA SER A 247 -18.76 0.59 8.45
C SER A 247 -18.35 1.41 9.67
N VAL A 248 -18.38 0.74 10.84
CA VAL A 248 -17.89 1.29 12.10
C VAL A 248 -16.86 0.32 12.66
N LYS A 249 -15.69 0.83 13.05
CA LYS A 249 -14.60 0.07 13.66
C LYS A 249 -14.25 0.64 15.00
N LEU A 250 -14.15 -0.24 16.00
CA LEU A 250 -13.59 0.03 17.31
C LEU A 250 -12.27 -0.73 17.45
N GLN A 251 -11.30 -0.08 18.08
CA GLN A 251 -9.95 -0.62 18.28
C GLN A 251 -9.48 -0.38 19.69
N THR A 252 -8.82 -1.37 20.28
CA THR A 252 -8.10 -1.24 21.55
C THR A 252 -6.84 -2.10 21.52
N GLY A 253 -5.79 -1.70 22.24
CA GLY A 253 -4.52 -2.43 22.23
C GLY A 253 -3.57 -2.03 23.36
N TYR A 254 -2.51 -2.84 23.48
CA TYR A 254 -1.43 -2.64 24.42
C TYR A 254 -0.08 -2.72 23.68
N PRO A 255 0.87 -1.78 23.89
CA PRO A 255 0.72 -0.52 24.62
C PRO A 255 -0.40 0.36 24.05
N ASN A 256 -0.76 1.44 24.73
CA ASN A 256 -1.93 2.27 24.40
C ASN A 256 -2.14 2.46 22.88
N ASN A 257 -3.21 1.89 22.38
CA ASN A 257 -3.60 1.97 20.97
C ASN A 257 -5.14 1.83 20.89
N HIS A 258 -5.85 2.96 21.00
CA HIS A 258 -7.30 3.01 21.09
C HIS A 258 -7.84 3.87 19.96
N GLY A 259 -8.90 3.43 19.30
CA GLY A 259 -9.43 4.17 18.17
C GLY A 259 -10.86 3.83 17.79
N PHE A 260 -11.42 4.75 17.04
CA PHE A 260 -12.70 4.63 16.38
C PHE A 260 -12.53 5.06 14.91
N THR A 261 -13.21 4.36 14.00
CA THR A 261 -13.32 4.81 12.61
C THR A 261 -14.73 4.56 12.11
N GLY A 262 -15.35 5.56 11.51
CA GLY A 262 -16.61 5.48 10.79
C GLY A 262 -16.41 5.80 9.32
N VAL A 263 -17.02 5.01 8.44
CA VAL A 263 -17.08 5.26 6.98
C VAL A 263 -18.54 5.21 6.58
N PHE A 264 -19.00 6.24 5.87
CA PHE A 264 -20.39 6.37 5.42
C PHE A 264 -20.39 6.79 3.96
N ASN A 265 -21.21 6.14 3.18
CA ASN A 265 -21.46 6.46 1.78
C ASN A 265 -22.97 6.50 1.54
N TRP A 266 -23.44 7.54 0.84
CA TRP A 266 -24.82 7.69 0.46
C TRP A 266 -24.91 8.06 -1.02
N ASN A 267 -25.39 7.10 -1.81
CA ASN A 267 -25.53 7.24 -3.25
C ASN A 267 -27.01 7.19 -3.68
N PRO A 268 -27.70 8.33 -3.78
CA PRO A 268 -29.07 8.40 -4.28
C PRO A 268 -29.17 8.46 -5.82
N GLY A 269 -28.17 8.00 -6.54
CA GLY A 269 -28.14 7.91 -8.01
C GLY A 269 -27.14 8.87 -8.66
N LYS A 270 -27.57 10.08 -9.05
CA LYS A 270 -26.67 11.05 -9.69
C LYS A 270 -25.67 11.72 -8.75
N PHE A 271 -25.85 11.57 -7.46
CA PHE A 271 -24.97 12.09 -6.41
C PHE A 271 -24.37 10.93 -5.64
N ASN A 272 -23.12 11.05 -5.27
CA ASN A 272 -22.49 10.14 -4.32
C ASN A 272 -21.83 10.98 -3.23
N PHE A 273 -22.38 10.92 -2.01
CA PHE A 273 -21.82 11.58 -0.82
C PHE A 273 -21.00 10.55 -0.07
N PHE A 274 -19.73 10.83 0.17
CA PHE A 274 -18.88 9.94 0.95
C PHE A 274 -18.23 10.70 2.09
N SER A 275 -18.12 10.01 3.23
CA SER A 275 -17.47 10.57 4.41
C SER A 275 -16.75 9.49 5.19
N SER A 276 -15.65 9.85 5.80
CA SER A 276 -14.99 9.04 6.80
C SER A 276 -14.49 9.91 7.95
N TYR A 277 -14.48 9.34 9.14
CA TYR A 277 -13.89 9.96 10.31
C TYR A 277 -13.16 8.91 11.11
N GLY A 278 -11.89 9.18 11.40
CA GLY A 278 -11.01 8.37 12.23
C GLY A 278 -10.52 9.16 13.44
N PHE A 279 -10.58 8.53 14.60
CA PHE A 279 -10.01 8.99 15.83
C PHE A 279 -9.05 7.90 16.32
N MET A 280 -7.83 8.27 16.73
CA MET A 280 -6.86 7.34 17.26
C MET A 280 -6.02 8.00 18.36
N TYR A 281 -6.00 7.36 19.53
CA TYR A 281 -5.02 7.65 20.57
C TYR A 281 -4.01 6.51 20.61
N ARG A 282 -2.74 6.84 20.41
CA ARG A 282 -1.66 5.86 20.43
C ARG A 282 -0.42 6.44 21.09
N LYS A 283 0.16 5.67 22.02
CA LYS A 283 1.41 6.01 22.68
C LYS A 283 2.29 4.75 22.75
N MET A 284 3.40 4.77 22.02
CA MET A 284 4.27 3.63 21.81
C MET A 284 5.62 3.85 22.47
N PRO A 285 6.02 2.94 23.40
CA PRO A 285 7.37 2.96 23.96
C PRO A 285 8.38 2.40 22.97
N GLY A 286 9.60 2.89 23.08
CA GLY A 286 10.78 2.42 22.37
C GLY A 286 12.03 2.61 23.19
N GLU A 287 13.17 2.14 22.68
CA GLU A 287 14.46 2.23 23.36
C GLU A 287 15.58 2.57 22.37
N ARG A 288 16.65 3.15 22.88
CA ARG A 288 17.88 3.42 22.13
C ARG A 288 19.12 3.13 22.96
N GLU A 289 20.18 2.71 22.30
CA GLU A 289 21.50 2.56 22.89
C GLU A 289 22.55 2.90 21.83
N PHE A 290 23.47 3.80 22.17
CA PHE A 290 24.59 4.17 21.32
C PHE A 290 25.85 4.14 22.15
N ARG A 291 26.89 3.49 21.65
CA ARG A 291 28.25 3.62 22.14
C ARG A 291 29.10 4.30 21.08
N GLN A 292 29.67 5.44 21.43
CA GLN A 292 30.56 6.18 20.54
C GLN A 292 31.93 6.27 21.17
N THR A 293 32.97 6.00 20.37
CA THR A 293 34.36 6.07 20.80
C THR A 293 35.11 6.97 19.82
N TYR A 294 35.74 7.99 20.35
CA TYR A 294 36.62 8.92 19.61
C TYR A 294 38.06 8.48 19.82
N THR A 295 38.77 8.28 18.70
CA THR A 295 40.16 7.88 18.70
C THR A 295 41.01 9.13 18.81
N ALA A 296 42.14 9.09 19.60
CA ALA A 296 43.11 10.16 19.66
C ALA A 296 43.62 10.55 18.26
N SER A 297 43.66 11.84 18.00
CA SER A 297 44.12 12.45 16.74
C SER A 297 45.06 13.60 17.04
N ASP A 298 45.61 14.26 16.02
CA ASP A 298 46.46 15.47 16.23
C ASP A 298 45.71 16.60 16.96
N ALA A 299 44.39 16.62 16.93
CA ALA A 299 43.55 17.59 17.59
C ALA A 299 42.99 17.11 18.95
N LEU A 300 42.90 15.79 19.17
CA LEU A 300 42.45 15.14 20.40
C LEU A 300 43.63 14.40 21.05
N ASP A 301 44.16 14.93 22.13
CA ASP A 301 45.31 14.36 22.86
C ASP A 301 45.02 12.95 23.43
N THR A 302 43.77 12.63 23.71
CA THR A 302 43.37 11.35 24.30
C THR A 302 42.10 10.80 23.68
N SER A 303 42.02 9.46 23.56
CA SER A 303 40.78 8.79 23.19
C SER A 303 39.76 8.82 24.31
N TYR A 304 38.48 9.04 24.00
CA TYR A 304 37.40 8.98 24.98
C TYR A 304 36.18 8.26 24.39
N SER A 305 35.29 7.83 25.27
CA SER A 305 34.02 7.21 24.80
C SER A 305 32.83 7.65 25.64
N TYR A 306 31.64 7.52 25.06
CA TYR A 306 30.41 7.65 25.82
C TYR A 306 29.37 6.64 25.43
N LEU A 307 28.54 6.26 26.40
CA LEU A 307 27.39 5.41 26.26
C LEU A 307 26.14 6.27 26.46
N THR A 308 25.22 6.18 25.48
CA THR A 308 23.89 6.77 25.54
C THR A 308 22.88 5.65 25.64
N GLN A 309 22.09 5.62 26.72
CA GLN A 309 20.98 4.69 26.88
C GLN A 309 19.69 5.48 27.12
N GLY A 310 18.60 5.12 26.42
CA GLY A 310 17.38 5.91 26.58
C GLY A 310 16.13 5.12 26.29
N GLU A 311 15.08 5.51 26.98
CA GLU A 311 13.71 5.08 26.74
C GLU A 311 12.91 6.27 26.21
N HIS A 312 12.06 6.01 25.24
CA HIS A 312 11.18 7.03 24.70
C HIS A 312 9.75 6.51 24.52
N PHE A 313 8.82 7.42 24.54
CA PHE A 313 7.46 7.16 24.05
C PHE A 313 7.06 8.24 23.07
N ARG A 314 6.40 7.84 22.02
CA ARG A 314 5.93 8.74 20.95
C ARG A 314 4.47 8.50 20.62
N GLY A 315 3.78 9.60 20.34
CA GLY A 315 2.40 9.60 19.88
C GLY A 315 1.47 10.43 20.76
N GLY A 316 0.20 10.36 20.49
CA GLY A 316 -0.86 11.15 21.10
C GLY A 316 -2.18 10.92 20.40
N LEU A 317 -2.94 11.99 20.30
CA LEU A 317 -4.26 12.02 19.74
C LEU A 317 -4.22 12.42 18.25
N ARG A 318 -4.97 11.71 17.42
CA ARG A 318 -5.09 11.99 15.98
C ARG A 318 -6.54 11.93 15.55
N HIS A 319 -6.94 12.89 14.73
CA HIS A 319 -8.22 12.92 14.06
C HIS A 319 -7.98 13.05 12.56
N THR A 320 -8.73 12.27 11.78
CA THR A 320 -8.73 12.41 10.32
C THR A 320 -10.18 12.38 9.85
N ALA A 321 -10.60 13.39 9.13
CA ALA A 321 -11.91 13.48 8.51
C ALA A 321 -11.76 13.62 7.00
N ARG A 322 -12.59 12.90 6.24
CA ARG A 322 -12.75 13.08 4.79
C ARG A 322 -14.21 13.28 4.47
N LEU A 323 -14.49 14.26 3.63
CA LEU A 323 -15.83 14.55 3.11
C LEU A 323 -15.72 14.78 1.61
N GLY A 324 -16.70 14.30 0.86
CA GLY A 324 -16.75 14.58 -0.57
C GLY A 324 -18.11 14.32 -1.18
N VAL A 325 -18.29 14.92 -2.34
CA VAL A 325 -19.46 14.71 -3.20
C VAL A 325 -19.00 14.53 -4.64
N GLU A 326 -19.47 13.45 -5.24
CA GLU A 326 -19.37 13.20 -6.68
C GLU A 326 -20.77 13.48 -7.29
N VAL A 327 -20.79 14.20 -8.39
CA VAL A 327 -22.02 14.54 -9.13
C VAL A 327 -21.87 14.06 -10.56
N LYS A 328 -22.85 13.28 -11.04
CA LYS A 328 -22.94 12.79 -12.42
C LYS A 328 -24.15 13.42 -13.12
N PRO A 329 -24.02 14.64 -13.70
CA PRO A 329 -25.09 15.28 -14.43
C PRO A 329 -25.56 14.40 -15.60
N THR A 330 -24.61 13.75 -16.26
CA THR A 330 -24.82 12.75 -17.32
C THR A 330 -23.97 11.51 -17.05
N ASP A 331 -24.21 10.41 -17.74
CA ASP A 331 -23.40 9.18 -17.64
C ASP A 331 -21.94 9.38 -18.14
N LYS A 332 -21.67 10.48 -18.85
CA LYS A 332 -20.38 10.80 -19.45
C LYS A 332 -19.63 11.95 -18.74
N THR A 333 -20.25 12.57 -17.75
CA THR A 333 -19.69 13.75 -17.08
C THR A 333 -19.66 13.50 -15.57
N THR A 334 -18.51 13.66 -14.94
CA THR A 334 -18.33 13.55 -13.50
C THR A 334 -17.67 14.81 -12.96
N PHE A 335 -18.23 15.36 -11.88
CA PHE A 335 -17.61 16.39 -11.04
C PHE A 335 -17.42 15.81 -9.65
N GLU A 336 -16.26 16.01 -9.06
CA GLU A 336 -16.02 15.66 -7.65
C GLU A 336 -15.38 16.86 -6.94
N ILE A 337 -15.88 17.11 -5.72
CA ILE A 337 -15.23 18.00 -4.76
C ILE A 337 -15.08 17.20 -3.48
N SER A 338 -13.86 17.14 -2.95
CA SER A 338 -13.55 16.43 -1.71
C SER A 338 -12.54 17.18 -0.87
N GLY A 339 -12.59 16.97 0.43
CA GLY A 339 -11.66 17.53 1.39
C GLY A 339 -11.22 16.51 2.41
N VAL A 340 -9.98 16.67 2.89
CA VAL A 340 -9.38 15.91 3.99
C VAL A 340 -8.93 16.90 5.06
N LEU A 341 -9.22 16.59 6.32
CA LEU A 341 -8.77 17.32 7.49
C LEU A 341 -8.02 16.35 8.41
N GLY A 342 -6.80 16.67 8.77
CA GLY A 342 -5.97 15.96 9.74
C GLY A 342 -5.62 16.87 10.92
N LEU A 343 -5.87 16.40 12.14
CA LEU A 343 -5.43 17.04 13.37
C LEU A 343 -4.54 16.06 14.13
N ARG A 344 -3.42 16.54 14.62
CA ARG A 344 -2.49 15.77 15.44
C ARG A 344 -2.16 16.58 16.70
N ASP A 345 -2.17 15.88 17.84
CA ASP A 345 -1.76 16.41 19.13
C ASP A 345 -0.96 15.31 19.84
N ASN A 346 0.34 15.32 19.67
CA ASN A 346 1.26 14.36 20.23
C ASN A 346 1.92 14.94 21.51
N SER A 347 2.14 14.03 22.47
CA SER A 347 3.00 14.28 23.63
C SER A 347 4.08 13.20 23.61
N ASN A 348 5.28 13.60 23.21
CA ASN A 348 6.44 12.74 23.13
C ASN A 348 7.28 12.93 24.38
N GLY A 349 7.92 11.87 24.87
CA GLY A 349 8.83 11.97 26.00
C GLY A 349 10.03 11.07 25.80
N ASN A 350 11.16 11.49 26.35
CA ASN A 350 12.42 10.79 26.22
C ASN A 350 13.24 10.95 27.50
N THR A 351 13.80 9.87 27.98
CA THR A 351 14.74 9.89 29.11
C THR A 351 16.02 9.22 28.65
N ILE A 352 17.11 9.96 28.68
CA ILE A 352 18.42 9.55 28.17
C ILE A 352 19.43 9.62 29.28
N VAL A 353 20.18 8.56 29.50
CA VAL A 353 21.34 8.53 30.39
C VAL A 353 22.61 8.55 29.52
N TYR A 354 23.44 9.56 29.71
CA TYR A 354 24.77 9.65 29.15
C TYR A 354 25.80 9.26 30.21
N THR A 355 26.72 8.37 29.87
CA THR A 355 27.86 7.96 30.70
C THR A 355 29.13 8.22 29.91
N ASP A 356 29.99 9.11 30.42
CA ASP A 356 31.21 9.51 29.79
C ASP A 356 32.41 8.78 30.42
N PHE A 357 33.36 8.38 29.56
CA PHE A 357 34.56 7.64 29.92
C PHE A 357 35.77 8.35 29.35
N ASN A 358 36.86 8.43 30.15
CA ASN A 358 38.12 9.04 29.72
C ASN A 358 39.04 8.13 28.90
N ASP A 359 38.53 7.00 28.48
CA ASP A 359 39.24 5.98 27.69
C ASP A 359 38.35 5.33 26.66
N ALA A 360 38.95 4.79 25.59
CA ALA A 360 38.25 4.10 24.50
C ALA A 360 37.64 2.76 24.94
N ASN A 361 38.07 2.16 26.03
CA ASN A 361 37.60 0.88 26.53
C ASN A 361 36.40 1.02 27.48
N ALA A 362 36.01 2.26 27.79
CA ALA A 362 34.89 2.59 28.67
C ALA A 362 35.02 1.98 30.09
N ILE A 363 36.22 2.10 30.71
CA ILE A 363 36.54 1.53 32.02
C ILE A 363 36.30 2.56 33.13
N ASN A 364 36.79 3.83 32.91
CA ASN A 364 36.73 4.84 33.92
C ASN A 364 35.68 5.90 33.63
N THR A 365 34.58 5.85 34.35
CA THR A 365 33.52 6.87 34.24
C THR A 365 33.99 8.20 34.81
N ILE A 366 33.87 9.27 34.01
CA ILE A 366 34.24 10.63 34.38
C ILE A 366 33.05 11.55 34.60
N ALA A 367 31.91 11.24 33.97
CA ALA A 367 30.66 11.94 34.16
C ALA A 367 29.46 11.04 33.83
N GLN A 368 28.35 11.32 34.50
CA GLN A 368 27.07 10.77 34.14
C GLN A 368 26.01 11.87 34.20
N SER A 369 25.11 11.88 33.23
CA SER A 369 23.97 12.81 33.24
C SER A 369 22.70 12.12 32.75
N THR A 370 21.57 12.61 33.24
CA THR A 370 20.24 12.21 32.77
C THR A 370 19.59 13.40 32.08
N ARG A 371 19.24 13.23 30.82
CA ARG A 371 18.47 14.20 30.05
C ARG A 371 17.02 13.71 29.91
N THR A 372 16.10 14.57 30.35
CA THR A 372 14.66 14.39 30.09
C THR A 372 14.22 15.37 29.02
N GLU A 373 13.38 14.90 28.14
CA GLU A 373 12.81 15.67 27.03
C GLU A 373 11.30 15.47 27.04
N ASP A 374 10.55 16.55 27.15
CA ASP A 374 9.10 16.58 27.03
C ASP A 374 8.74 17.48 25.84
N GLU A 375 8.15 16.88 24.82
CA GLU A 375 7.82 17.54 23.55
C GLU A 375 6.32 17.47 23.28
N SER A 376 5.76 18.62 22.93
CA SER A 376 4.42 18.77 22.38
C SER A 376 4.52 19.04 20.88
N GLU A 377 3.76 18.29 20.07
CA GLU A 377 3.75 18.41 18.62
C GLU A 377 2.30 18.50 18.15
N GLN A 378 1.92 19.64 17.58
CA GLN A 378 0.58 19.90 17.09
C GLN A 378 0.60 20.14 15.59
N ALA A 379 -0.27 19.47 14.84
CA ALA A 379 -0.40 19.70 13.41
C ALA A 379 -1.85 19.82 12.96
N LEU A 380 -2.07 20.76 12.06
CA LEU A 380 -3.29 20.95 11.31
C LEU A 380 -2.95 20.84 9.82
N ASN A 381 -3.53 19.82 9.15
CA ASN A 381 -3.36 19.59 7.73
C ASN A 381 -4.74 19.56 7.06
N TRP A 382 -4.92 20.24 5.95
CA TRP A 382 -6.14 20.10 5.18
C TRP A 382 -5.89 20.21 3.68
N ASP A 383 -6.64 19.40 2.96
CA ASP A 383 -6.62 19.32 1.50
C ASP A 383 -7.99 19.62 0.95
N LEU A 384 -8.05 20.37 -0.14
CA LEU A 384 -9.24 20.54 -0.95
C LEU A 384 -8.92 20.11 -2.39
N ASN A 385 -9.71 19.19 -2.91
CA ASN A 385 -9.58 18.67 -4.27
C ASN A 385 -10.85 18.93 -5.05
N ALA A 386 -10.72 19.40 -6.30
CA ALA A 386 -11.78 19.51 -7.26
C ALA A 386 -11.36 18.85 -8.55
N SER A 387 -12.19 17.96 -9.09
CA SER A 387 -11.92 17.27 -10.35
C SER A 387 -13.14 17.28 -11.27
N PHE A 388 -12.84 17.31 -12.55
CA PHE A 388 -13.80 17.22 -13.64
C PHE A 388 -13.33 16.16 -14.61
N GLU A 389 -14.22 15.25 -15.01
CA GLU A 389 -13.97 14.25 -16.04
C GLU A 389 -15.09 14.27 -17.07
N GLN A 390 -14.72 14.33 -18.33
CA GLN A 390 -15.63 14.26 -19.47
C GLN A 390 -15.24 13.11 -20.38
N GLN A 391 -16.16 12.21 -20.63
CA GLN A 391 -16.05 11.13 -21.62
C GLN A 391 -16.66 11.61 -22.94
N PHE A 392 -15.95 11.36 -24.05
CA PHE A 392 -16.38 11.73 -25.39
C PHE A 392 -16.83 10.50 -26.19
N GLY A 393 -17.93 10.62 -26.91
CA GLY A 393 -18.47 9.54 -27.72
C GLY A 393 -18.90 8.31 -26.90
N ASP A 394 -18.84 7.13 -27.49
CA ASP A 394 -19.24 5.87 -26.85
C ASP A 394 -18.03 5.08 -26.33
N ASN A 395 -16.82 5.46 -26.72
CA ASN A 395 -15.60 4.86 -26.21
C ASN A 395 -15.29 5.44 -24.82
N LYS A 396 -15.32 4.59 -23.80
CA LYS A 396 -15.09 4.98 -22.40
C LYS A 396 -13.68 5.50 -22.11
N ASP A 397 -12.71 5.13 -22.95
CA ASP A 397 -11.33 5.59 -22.82
C ASP A 397 -11.08 6.97 -23.42
N HIS A 398 -12.03 7.54 -24.18
CA HIS A 398 -11.88 8.89 -24.74
C HIS A 398 -12.29 9.92 -23.68
N THR A 399 -11.32 10.41 -22.91
CA THR A 399 -11.58 11.26 -21.75
C THR A 399 -10.70 12.49 -21.70
N LEU A 400 -11.27 13.55 -21.12
CA LEU A 400 -10.55 14.72 -20.61
C LEU A 400 -10.75 14.78 -19.11
N SER A 401 -9.67 14.79 -18.34
CA SER A 401 -9.68 14.97 -16.89
C SER A 401 -8.96 16.27 -16.55
N ILE A 402 -9.57 17.10 -15.72
CA ILE A 402 -8.98 18.32 -15.17
C ILE A 402 -9.07 18.23 -13.65
N GLU A 403 -7.99 18.59 -12.99
CA GLU A 403 -7.89 18.53 -11.55
C GLU A 403 -7.18 19.75 -10.99
N GLY A 404 -7.72 20.28 -9.90
CA GLY A 404 -7.10 21.30 -9.07
C GLY A 404 -7.08 20.85 -7.62
N ARG A 405 -5.95 21.09 -6.94
CA ARG A 405 -5.79 20.79 -5.52
C ARG A 405 -5.11 21.93 -4.81
N TYR A 406 -5.59 22.23 -3.62
CA TYR A 406 -4.98 23.09 -2.63
C TYR A 406 -4.72 22.29 -1.36
N SER A 407 -3.52 22.38 -0.82
CA SER A 407 -3.13 21.73 0.44
C SER A 407 -2.48 22.77 1.35
N ASP A 408 -2.78 22.72 2.63
CA ASP A 408 -2.20 23.59 3.66
C ASP A 408 -1.85 22.73 4.87
N SER A 409 -0.64 22.91 5.38
CA SER A 409 -0.10 22.18 6.52
C SER A 409 0.57 23.16 7.47
N LYS A 410 0.19 23.12 8.72
CA LYS A 410 0.86 23.81 9.82
C LYS A 410 1.28 22.78 10.86
N ASP A 411 2.55 22.79 11.21
CA ASP A 411 3.16 21.92 12.22
C ASP A 411 3.89 22.77 13.25
N GLU A 412 3.57 22.60 14.54
CA GLU A 412 4.15 23.33 15.66
C GLU A 412 4.71 22.33 16.66
N GLU A 413 6.00 22.41 16.93
CA GLU A 413 6.71 21.61 17.91
C GLU A 413 7.25 22.52 19.01
N ALA A 414 7.10 22.13 20.26
CA ALA A 414 7.69 22.78 21.42
C ALA A 414 8.23 21.72 22.37
N GLY A 415 9.52 21.82 22.69
CA GLY A 415 10.21 20.90 23.59
C GLY A 415 10.85 21.58 24.78
N VAL A 416 10.79 20.91 25.94
CA VAL A 416 11.52 21.29 27.17
C VAL A 416 12.52 20.18 27.45
N PHE A 417 13.79 20.58 27.63
CA PHE A 417 14.91 19.68 27.85
C PHE A 417 15.60 20.02 29.14
N THR A 418 15.78 19.04 30.01
CA THR A 418 16.51 19.19 31.26
C THR A 418 17.62 18.14 31.32
N GLN A 419 18.86 18.51 31.40
CA GLN A 419 19.99 17.61 31.59
C GLN A 419 20.65 17.87 32.95
N LEU A 420 20.58 16.87 33.83
CA LEU A 420 21.10 16.90 35.18
C LEU A 420 22.33 16.01 35.28
N TYR A 421 23.44 16.55 35.76
CA TYR A 421 24.68 15.82 35.99
C TYR A 421 24.73 15.21 37.38
N ASP A 422 25.26 13.98 37.48
CA ASP A 422 25.50 13.34 38.76
C ASP A 422 26.72 13.95 39.45
N THR A 423 26.45 14.77 40.43
CA THR A 423 27.51 15.48 41.23
C THR A 423 28.34 14.55 42.11
N THR A 424 27.93 13.29 42.30
CA THR A 424 28.73 12.27 43.04
C THR A 424 29.88 11.73 42.19
N ILE A 425 29.78 11.81 40.88
CA ILE A 425 30.81 11.37 39.92
C ILE A 425 31.69 12.55 39.52
N SER A 426 31.07 13.70 39.20
CA SER A 426 31.82 14.92 38.83
C SER A 426 31.04 16.16 39.19
N THR A 427 31.75 17.15 39.73
CA THR A 427 31.22 18.50 40.01
C THR A 427 31.61 19.52 38.92
N SER A 428 32.31 19.09 37.88
CA SER A 428 32.86 19.98 36.85
C SER A 428 31.82 20.39 35.79
N PHE A 429 30.67 19.72 35.74
CA PHE A 429 29.63 19.97 34.75
C PHE A 429 28.41 20.65 35.38
N ALA A 430 27.87 21.66 34.69
CA ALA A 430 26.66 22.35 35.09
C ALA A 430 25.42 21.71 34.46
N ASN A 431 24.30 21.73 35.18
CA ASN A 431 23.02 21.34 34.64
C ASN A 431 22.64 22.25 33.45
N LEU A 432 21.92 21.68 32.49
CA LEU A 432 21.51 22.37 31.28
C LEU A 432 19.97 22.35 31.16
N TYR A 433 19.41 23.52 30.92
CA TYR A 433 17.98 23.72 30.74
C TYR A 433 17.75 24.37 29.38
N GLN A 434 16.98 23.76 28.53
CA GLN A 434 16.75 24.23 27.16
C GLN A 434 15.26 24.13 26.79
N ILE A 435 14.84 25.01 25.90
CA ILE A 435 13.57 24.94 25.21
C ILE A 435 13.83 25.07 23.72
N ASN A 436 13.10 24.34 22.91
CA ASN A 436 13.09 24.55 21.49
C ASN A 436 11.66 24.81 20.99
N THR A 437 11.55 25.55 19.92
CA THR A 437 10.33 25.75 19.17
C THR A 437 10.65 25.58 17.70
N ASN A 438 9.77 24.86 16.99
CA ASN A 438 9.82 24.69 15.56
C ASN A 438 8.41 24.89 14.97
N THR A 439 8.30 25.79 14.00
CA THR A 439 7.03 26.01 13.28
C THR A 439 7.29 25.83 11.80
N GLU A 440 6.55 24.93 11.16
CA GLU A 440 6.61 24.68 9.72
C GLU A 440 5.23 24.95 9.12
N ASN A 441 5.17 25.87 8.16
CA ASN A 441 3.99 26.19 7.37
C ASN A 441 4.26 25.81 5.92
N GLN A 442 3.42 24.99 5.32
CA GLN A 442 3.55 24.59 3.93
C GLN A 442 2.22 24.70 3.19
N VAL A 443 2.27 25.33 2.02
CA VAL A 443 1.14 25.43 1.08
C VAL A 443 1.55 24.79 -0.23
N ASP A 444 0.72 23.87 -0.73
CA ASP A 444 0.91 23.24 -2.05
C ASP A 444 -0.30 23.52 -2.94
N TRP A 445 -0.02 23.90 -4.18
CA TRP A 445 -0.98 24.01 -5.28
C TRP A 445 -0.66 22.98 -6.34
N LEU A 446 -1.67 22.32 -6.88
CA LEU A 446 -1.55 21.44 -8.02
C LEU A 446 -2.65 21.78 -9.03
N ALA A 447 -2.28 21.86 -10.29
CA ALA A 447 -3.19 21.89 -11.43
C ALA A 447 -2.71 20.85 -12.44
N GLN A 448 -3.62 20.01 -12.93
CA GLN A 448 -3.32 18.95 -13.89
C GLN A 448 -4.44 18.83 -14.91
N ALA A 449 -4.08 18.58 -16.17
CA ALA A 449 -5.03 18.25 -17.22
C ALA A 449 -4.47 17.10 -18.06
N ASP A 450 -5.28 16.05 -18.25
CA ASP A 450 -4.96 14.83 -18.99
C ASP A 450 -6.02 14.57 -20.06
N TYR A 451 -5.58 14.36 -21.29
CA TYR A 451 -6.43 14.00 -22.42
C TYR A 451 -6.02 12.65 -22.97
N ILE A 452 -6.96 11.73 -23.04
CA ILE A 452 -6.78 10.37 -23.55
C ILE A 452 -7.55 10.24 -24.85
N LEU A 453 -6.83 9.94 -25.92
CA LEU A 453 -7.37 9.70 -27.25
C LEU A 453 -7.21 8.22 -27.65
N PRO A 454 -8.29 7.44 -27.72
CA PRO A 454 -8.22 6.08 -28.22
C PRO A 454 -7.73 6.00 -29.67
N THR A 455 -6.88 5.02 -29.96
CA THR A 455 -6.35 4.74 -31.29
C THR A 455 -6.65 3.30 -31.69
N GLY A 456 -7.62 3.10 -32.59
CA GLY A 456 -8.11 1.76 -32.91
C GLY A 456 -8.93 1.14 -31.77
N SER A 457 -8.94 -0.19 -31.68
CA SER A 457 -9.70 -0.96 -30.67
C SER A 457 -8.92 -1.17 -29.37
N THR A 458 -7.59 -1.14 -29.39
CA THR A 458 -6.73 -1.58 -28.28
C THR A 458 -5.61 -0.61 -27.96
N GLY A 459 -5.60 0.56 -28.56
CA GLY A 459 -4.57 1.56 -28.39
C GLY A 459 -5.08 2.89 -27.89
N LYS A 460 -4.19 3.70 -27.30
CA LYS A 460 -4.44 5.06 -26.86
C LYS A 460 -3.20 5.94 -26.91
N ILE A 461 -3.42 7.23 -27.12
CA ILE A 461 -2.42 8.29 -26.93
C ILE A 461 -2.89 9.14 -25.75
N GLU A 462 -1.99 9.46 -24.86
CA GLU A 462 -2.25 10.30 -23.69
C GLU A 462 -1.35 11.52 -23.75
N LEU A 463 -1.94 12.69 -23.53
CA LEU A 463 -1.28 13.99 -23.48
C LEU A 463 -1.65 14.66 -22.17
N GLY A 464 -0.72 15.29 -21.50
CA GLY A 464 -1.06 16.00 -20.28
C GLY A 464 -0.06 17.07 -19.89
N GLY A 465 -0.54 17.95 -19.03
CA GLY A 465 0.24 19.01 -18.41
C GLY A 465 -0.03 19.06 -16.90
N LYS A 466 1.00 19.39 -16.13
CA LYS A 466 0.92 19.50 -14.69
C LYS A 466 1.76 20.64 -14.19
N ALA A 467 1.22 21.40 -13.25
CA ALA A 467 1.93 22.42 -12.50
C ALA A 467 1.77 22.13 -11.01
N THR A 468 2.87 22.12 -10.28
CA THR A 468 2.88 22.02 -8.81
C THR A 468 3.70 23.18 -8.27
N VAL A 469 3.15 23.92 -7.30
CA VAL A 469 3.84 25.00 -6.60
C VAL A 469 3.78 24.71 -5.12
N ARG A 470 4.94 24.70 -4.47
CA ARG A 470 5.10 24.57 -3.02
C ARG A 470 5.70 25.84 -2.46
N ILE A 471 5.11 26.31 -1.37
CA ILE A 471 5.59 27.46 -0.58
C ILE A 471 5.75 26.92 0.84
N LEU A 472 6.95 27.04 1.39
CA LEU A 472 7.26 26.56 2.73
C LEU A 472 8.00 27.65 3.51
N GLU A 473 7.59 27.81 4.76
CA GLU A 473 8.30 28.61 5.76
C GLU A 473 8.53 27.76 7.01
N ASN A 474 9.78 27.71 7.45
CA ASN A 474 10.17 27.02 8.68
C ASN A 474 10.90 28.01 9.60
N SER A 475 10.44 28.13 10.85
CA SER A 475 11.05 28.94 11.90
C SER A 475 11.46 28.04 13.05
N TYR A 476 12.71 28.13 13.44
CA TYR A 476 13.34 27.32 14.49
C TYR A 476 14.09 28.21 15.49
N ASP A 477 13.92 27.96 16.79
CA ASP A 477 14.61 28.64 17.87
C ASP A 477 14.95 27.66 18.97
N VAL A 478 16.22 27.67 19.43
CA VAL A 478 16.69 26.95 20.62
C VAL A 478 17.20 27.97 21.63
N GLN A 479 16.67 27.89 22.82
CA GLN A 479 17.03 28.77 23.93
C GLN A 479 17.57 27.94 25.08
N GLU A 480 18.49 28.50 25.84
CA GLU A 480 19.06 27.89 27.04
C GLU A 480 19.01 28.82 28.26
N SER A 481 19.02 28.21 29.45
CA SER A 481 19.07 28.89 30.73
C SER A 481 20.08 28.21 31.67
N PRO A 482 20.81 28.95 32.48
CA PRO A 482 21.73 28.39 33.48
C PRO A 482 21.00 27.74 34.67
N SER A 483 19.68 27.91 34.79
CA SER A 483 18.88 27.33 35.87
C SER A 483 17.45 27.13 35.41
N GLU A 484 16.74 26.20 36.03
CA GLU A 484 15.37 25.78 35.68
C GLU A 484 14.38 26.96 35.59
N ASN A 485 14.49 27.90 36.52
CA ASN A 485 13.63 29.08 36.58
C ASN A 485 14.33 30.37 36.11
N GLY A 486 15.46 30.26 35.43
CA GLY A 486 16.20 31.39 34.88
C GLY A 486 15.62 31.99 33.61
N ALA A 487 16.20 33.07 33.16
CA ALA A 487 15.85 33.63 31.85
C ALA A 487 16.45 32.77 30.74
N TYR A 488 15.62 32.40 29.78
CA TYR A 488 16.07 31.69 28.59
C TYR A 488 16.56 32.68 27.54
N THR A 489 17.68 32.37 26.91
CA THR A 489 18.26 33.13 25.80
C THR A 489 18.53 32.24 24.60
N SER A 490 18.25 32.75 23.40
CA SER A 490 18.51 32.00 22.17
C SER A 490 19.99 31.68 22.03
N ILE A 491 20.28 30.43 21.63
CA ILE A 491 21.66 29.98 21.34
C ILE A 491 22.08 30.60 20.00
N PRO A 492 23.22 31.33 19.95
CA PRO A 492 23.69 31.90 18.70
C PRO A 492 23.83 30.89 17.59
N GLY A 493 23.24 31.17 16.41
CA GLY A 493 23.25 30.27 15.25
C GLY A 493 22.14 29.21 15.24
N LEU A 494 21.35 29.03 16.31
CA LEU A 494 20.24 28.10 16.38
C LEU A 494 18.85 28.79 16.34
N ARG A 495 18.82 30.09 15.99
CA ARG A 495 17.59 30.84 15.72
C ARG A 495 17.57 31.25 14.25
N ASN A 496 16.65 30.76 13.48
CA ASN A 496 16.58 31.03 12.04
C ASN A 496 15.17 30.84 11.46
N THR A 497 14.94 31.51 10.33
CA THR A 497 13.74 31.33 9.50
C THR A 497 14.17 31.00 8.07
N PHE A 498 13.59 29.98 7.52
CA PHE A 498 13.88 29.49 6.18
C PHE A 498 12.63 29.51 5.33
N GLY A 499 12.68 30.24 4.21
CA GLY A 499 11.66 30.24 3.17
C GLY A 499 12.13 29.41 1.98
N TYR A 500 11.22 28.60 1.42
CA TYR A 500 11.49 27.74 0.27
C TYR A 500 10.29 27.71 -0.66
N ASP A 501 10.48 28.19 -1.88
CA ASP A 501 9.50 28.15 -2.94
C ASP A 501 9.97 27.20 -4.04
N GLU A 502 9.16 26.23 -4.41
CA GLU A 502 9.44 25.30 -5.50
C GLU A 502 8.28 25.26 -6.50
N GLY A 503 8.57 25.54 -7.77
CA GLY A 503 7.66 25.36 -8.88
C GLY A 503 8.13 24.23 -9.80
N VAL A 504 7.27 23.26 -10.10
CA VAL A 504 7.53 22.19 -11.06
C VAL A 504 6.46 22.24 -12.15
N TYR A 505 6.89 22.50 -13.39
CA TYR A 505 6.03 22.61 -14.56
C TYR A 505 6.37 21.48 -15.52
N ALA A 506 5.40 20.69 -15.90
CA ALA A 506 5.61 19.49 -16.70
C ALA A 506 4.61 19.37 -17.85
N ALA A 507 5.08 18.81 -18.96
CA ALA A 507 4.22 18.32 -20.04
C ALA A 507 4.69 16.92 -20.45
N TYR A 508 3.76 16.07 -20.85
CA TYR A 508 4.06 14.73 -21.29
C TYR A 508 3.21 14.27 -22.47
N ILE A 509 3.76 13.32 -23.20
CA ILE A 509 3.08 12.53 -24.21
C ILE A 509 3.44 11.07 -24.02
N GLN A 510 2.46 10.18 -24.11
CA GLN A 510 2.69 8.74 -24.14
C GLN A 510 1.71 8.02 -25.06
N THR A 511 2.11 6.86 -25.54
CA THR A 511 1.23 5.97 -26.30
C THR A 511 1.26 4.58 -25.70
N ASN A 512 0.10 3.96 -25.58
CA ASN A 512 -0.07 2.58 -25.18
C ASN A 512 -0.79 1.84 -26.32
N GLN A 513 -0.17 0.79 -26.84
CA GLN A 513 -0.69 0.05 -28.01
C GLN A 513 -0.57 -1.46 -27.73
N THR A 514 -1.59 -2.19 -28.17
CA THR A 514 -1.59 -3.65 -28.09
C THR A 514 -1.87 -4.26 -29.48
N TYR A 515 -0.99 -5.15 -29.90
CA TYR A 515 -1.06 -5.88 -31.16
C TYR A 515 -0.97 -7.38 -30.89
N GLY A 516 -2.12 -8.05 -30.78
CA GLY A 516 -2.19 -9.47 -30.42
C GLY A 516 -1.50 -9.74 -29.09
N LYS A 517 -0.43 -10.52 -29.09
CA LYS A 517 0.34 -10.87 -27.88
C LYS A 517 1.37 -9.80 -27.44
N PHE A 518 1.55 -8.76 -28.21
CA PHE A 518 2.54 -7.72 -27.96
C PHE A 518 1.87 -6.43 -27.53
N SER A 519 2.30 -5.87 -26.41
CA SER A 519 1.87 -4.57 -25.91
C SER A 519 3.07 -3.71 -25.61
N PHE A 520 2.99 -2.42 -25.90
CA PHE A 520 4.02 -1.46 -25.50
C PHE A 520 3.42 -0.15 -24.99
N ASN A 521 4.16 0.48 -24.09
CA ASN A 521 3.95 1.85 -23.64
C ASN A 521 5.25 2.62 -23.84
N VAL A 522 5.22 3.74 -24.53
CA VAL A 522 6.37 4.64 -24.72
C VAL A 522 5.92 6.05 -24.45
N GLY A 523 6.68 6.75 -23.62
CA GLY A 523 6.37 8.11 -23.22
C GLY A 523 7.59 8.99 -23.03
N LEU A 524 7.37 10.29 -23.15
CA LEU A 524 8.35 11.33 -22.87
C LEU A 524 7.71 12.41 -22.02
N ARG A 525 8.36 12.80 -20.95
CA ARG A 525 7.99 13.89 -20.07
C ARG A 525 9.11 14.92 -20.02
N GLY A 526 8.78 16.20 -20.13
CA GLY A 526 9.68 17.33 -19.86
C GLY A 526 9.26 18.00 -18.58
N GLU A 527 10.20 18.28 -17.68
CA GLU A 527 9.96 19.05 -16.47
C GLU A 527 10.91 20.23 -16.37
N GLU A 528 10.36 21.39 -16.04
CA GLU A 528 11.08 22.56 -15.60
C GLU A 528 10.88 22.75 -14.10
N THR A 529 11.98 22.87 -13.36
CA THR A 529 11.98 23.11 -11.92
C THR A 529 12.58 24.47 -11.65
N VAL A 530 11.89 25.25 -10.82
CA VAL A 530 12.32 26.57 -10.33
C VAL A 530 12.30 26.52 -8.80
N ILE A 531 13.43 26.75 -8.17
CA ILE A 531 13.58 26.78 -6.70
C ILE A 531 14.10 28.16 -6.31
N LYS A 532 13.48 28.76 -5.30
CA LYS A 532 13.95 29.94 -4.61
C LYS A 532 13.99 29.66 -3.14
N ALA A 533 15.12 29.89 -2.51
CA ALA A 533 15.26 29.71 -1.08
C ALA A 533 15.98 30.89 -0.45
N ASN A 534 15.51 31.28 0.73
CA ASN A 534 16.09 32.34 1.52
C ASN A 534 16.23 31.89 2.98
N LEU A 535 17.38 32.17 3.54
CA LEU A 535 17.66 31.93 4.95
C LEU A 535 17.94 33.26 5.62
N LEU A 536 17.17 33.54 6.67
CA LEU A 536 17.40 34.65 7.57
C LEU A 536 17.97 34.13 8.89
N ASN A 537 19.24 34.42 9.15
CA ASN A 537 19.83 34.17 10.47
C ASN A 537 19.71 35.45 11.31
N THR A 538 19.02 35.37 12.45
CA THR A 538 18.69 36.55 13.27
C THR A 538 19.73 36.90 14.32
N ASP A 539 20.68 36.00 14.65
CA ASP A 539 21.49 36.18 15.89
C ASP A 539 22.96 36.58 15.71
N THR A 540 23.60 36.26 14.61
CA THR A 540 25.06 36.50 14.52
C THR A 540 25.52 37.45 13.43
N PHE A 541 24.84 37.50 12.35
CA PHE A 541 25.06 38.45 11.24
C PHE A 541 23.78 38.50 10.42
N SER A 542 23.33 39.65 10.05
CA SER A 542 22.22 39.84 9.09
C SER A 542 22.61 39.38 7.68
N SER A 543 23.11 38.18 7.54
CA SER A 543 23.43 37.57 6.26
C SER A 543 22.25 36.75 5.77
N THR A 544 21.48 37.33 4.89
CA THR A 544 20.50 36.54 4.10
C THR A 544 21.25 35.72 3.06
N THR A 545 21.21 34.39 3.18
CA THR A 545 21.75 33.52 2.14
C THR A 545 20.59 33.12 1.20
N ASN A 546 20.64 33.63 0.01
CA ASN A 546 19.67 33.32 -1.02
C ASN A 546 20.30 32.41 -2.06
N PHE A 547 19.55 31.41 -2.51
CA PHE A 547 19.94 30.63 -3.68
C PHE A 547 18.72 30.40 -4.59
N ASP A 548 18.94 30.60 -5.89
CA ASP A 548 17.97 30.38 -6.94
C ASP A 548 18.50 29.29 -7.87
N ARG A 549 17.66 28.34 -8.21
CA ARG A 549 18.00 27.26 -9.16
C ARG A 549 16.88 27.12 -10.19
N ARG A 550 17.27 26.93 -11.43
CA ARG A 550 16.35 26.64 -12.52
C ARG A 550 16.97 25.62 -13.45
N TYR A 551 16.25 24.52 -13.73
CA TYR A 551 16.73 23.49 -14.64
C TYR A 551 15.57 22.81 -15.36
N PHE A 552 15.83 22.44 -16.63
CA PHE A 552 14.92 21.67 -17.47
C PHE A 552 15.51 20.28 -17.73
N GLN A 553 14.67 19.23 -17.66
CA GLN A 553 15.09 17.84 -17.87
C GLN A 553 14.04 17.04 -18.61
N LEU A 554 14.52 16.03 -19.37
CA LEU A 554 13.68 15.05 -20.07
C LEU A 554 13.70 13.70 -19.37
N PHE A 555 12.54 13.08 -19.28
CA PHE A 555 12.31 11.81 -18.62
C PHE A 555 11.60 10.82 -19.54
N PRO A 556 12.38 10.08 -20.37
CA PRO A 556 11.82 9.02 -21.19
C PRO A 556 11.40 7.82 -20.34
N SER A 557 10.33 7.14 -20.76
CA SER A 557 9.89 5.86 -20.22
C SER A 557 9.45 4.92 -21.35
N ALA A 558 9.69 3.63 -21.21
CA ALA A 558 9.26 2.63 -22.16
C ALA A 558 8.97 1.30 -21.43
N SER A 559 7.92 0.60 -21.83
CA SER A 559 7.68 -0.77 -21.43
C SER A 559 7.21 -1.60 -22.63
N LEU A 560 7.71 -2.82 -22.73
CA LEU A 560 7.39 -3.80 -23.78
C LEU A 560 6.92 -5.06 -23.06
N SER A 561 5.75 -5.55 -23.38
CA SER A 561 5.19 -6.77 -22.80
C SER A 561 4.83 -7.76 -23.92
N TYR A 562 5.17 -9.03 -23.71
CA TYR A 562 4.86 -10.10 -24.62
C TYR A 562 4.19 -11.28 -23.90
N ALA A 563 2.94 -11.56 -24.24
CA ALA A 563 2.20 -12.70 -23.71
C ALA A 563 2.61 -13.97 -24.46
N LEU A 564 3.54 -14.75 -23.87
CA LEU A 564 3.96 -16.05 -24.41
C LEU A 564 2.75 -16.99 -24.51
N SER A 565 1.91 -16.99 -23.49
CA SER A 565 0.63 -17.65 -23.42
C SER A 565 -0.24 -16.93 -22.36
N ASP A 566 -1.48 -17.37 -22.16
CA ASP A 566 -2.40 -16.83 -21.14
C ASP A 566 -1.88 -16.96 -19.70
N LYS A 567 -0.88 -17.81 -19.50
CA LYS A 567 -0.25 -18.05 -18.18
C LYS A 567 1.14 -17.42 -18.03
N HIS A 568 1.77 -17.03 -19.11
CA HIS A 568 3.17 -16.60 -19.15
C HIS A 568 3.30 -15.26 -19.84
N ASN A 569 3.85 -14.27 -19.15
CA ASN A 569 4.13 -12.95 -19.68
C ASN A 569 5.59 -12.57 -19.40
N ILE A 570 6.22 -11.88 -20.34
CA ILE A 570 7.54 -11.28 -20.17
C ILE A 570 7.41 -9.79 -20.45
N GLN A 571 8.01 -8.96 -19.59
CA GLN A 571 8.00 -7.51 -19.72
C GLN A 571 9.41 -6.96 -19.56
N LEU A 572 9.80 -6.05 -20.44
CA LEU A 572 10.99 -5.23 -20.33
C LEU A 572 10.56 -3.78 -20.14
N SER A 573 11.07 -3.11 -19.12
CA SER A 573 10.76 -1.71 -18.85
C SER A 573 12.02 -0.88 -18.62
N TYR A 574 11.93 0.39 -18.97
CA TYR A 574 12.95 1.40 -18.73
C TYR A 574 12.30 2.70 -18.30
N SER A 575 12.91 3.39 -17.34
CA SER A 575 12.55 4.76 -16.99
C SER A 575 13.75 5.56 -16.52
N ARG A 576 13.78 6.87 -16.85
CA ARG A 576 14.67 7.84 -16.24
C ARG A 576 13.88 8.65 -15.22
N ARG A 577 14.46 8.85 -14.03
CA ARG A 577 13.81 9.55 -12.93
C ARG A 577 14.80 10.45 -12.20
N LEU A 578 14.28 11.30 -11.28
CA LEU A 578 15.12 12.16 -10.44
C LEU A 578 14.71 12.07 -8.97
N ARG A 579 15.63 12.48 -8.10
CA ARG A 579 15.39 12.79 -6.69
C ARG A 579 15.85 14.24 -6.46
N ARG A 580 14.93 15.09 -6.04
CA ARG A 580 15.27 16.42 -5.55
C ARG A 580 15.79 16.31 -4.13
N PRO A 581 16.77 17.14 -3.72
CA PRO A 581 17.10 17.26 -2.30
C PRO A 581 15.85 17.66 -1.51
N TRP A 582 15.57 16.98 -0.42
CA TRP A 582 14.52 17.40 0.49
C TRP A 582 14.87 18.76 1.08
N PHE A 583 13.93 19.68 1.25
CA PHE A 583 14.21 21.05 1.69
C PHE A 583 15.03 21.09 2.99
N ARG A 584 14.77 20.17 3.95
CA ARG A 584 15.56 20.05 5.19
C ARG A 584 17.04 19.70 4.93
N TYR A 585 17.36 19.00 3.84
CA TYR A 585 18.75 18.74 3.45
C TYR A 585 19.47 19.97 2.91
N LEU A 586 18.73 21.01 2.53
CA LEU A 586 19.27 22.29 2.06
C LEU A 586 19.44 23.30 3.19
N LEU A 587 18.88 23.04 4.39
CA LEU A 587 19.00 23.91 5.56
C LEU A 587 20.45 23.86 6.09
N PRO A 588 21.22 24.96 6.07
CA PRO A 588 22.59 24.97 6.59
C PRO A 588 22.64 24.84 8.14
N PHE A 589 21.50 24.77 8.78
CA PHE A 589 21.34 24.56 10.22
C PHE A 589 20.50 23.32 10.46
N SER A 590 20.79 22.65 11.54
CA SER A 590 20.12 21.41 11.91
C SER A 590 19.18 21.60 13.09
N SER A 591 18.28 20.63 13.22
CA SER A 591 17.58 20.41 14.46
C SER A 591 18.59 20.01 15.54
N TYR A 592 18.50 20.62 16.70
CA TYR A 592 19.28 20.29 17.87
C TYR A 592 18.68 19.06 18.56
N ALA A 593 18.95 17.89 17.98
CA ALA A 593 18.42 16.66 18.54
C ALA A 593 19.19 16.19 19.79
N ASP A 594 20.48 16.53 19.86
CA ASP A 594 21.38 16.12 20.93
C ASP A 594 22.55 17.14 20.99
N ALA A 595 23.02 17.46 22.19
CA ALA A 595 24.15 18.33 22.39
C ALA A 595 25.48 17.83 21.78
N ARG A 596 25.53 16.58 21.37
CA ARG A 596 26.75 15.93 20.86
C ARG A 596 26.60 15.42 19.42
N ASN A 597 25.38 15.31 18.92
CA ASN A 597 25.08 14.80 17.58
C ASN A 597 24.20 15.80 16.83
N PHE A 598 24.83 16.63 16.01
CA PHE A 598 24.13 17.63 15.19
C PHE A 598 23.82 17.07 13.81
N TRP A 599 22.74 17.56 13.26
CA TRP A 599 22.43 17.37 11.87
C TRP A 599 22.54 18.72 11.14
N ARG A 600 23.29 18.77 10.06
CA ARG A 600 23.49 19.99 9.26
C ARG A 600 23.17 19.69 7.81
N GLY A 601 22.28 20.47 7.18
CA GLY A 601 22.01 20.38 5.77
C GLY A 601 23.13 20.97 4.91
N ASN A 602 22.99 20.83 3.60
CA ASN A 602 23.96 21.30 2.60
C ASN A 602 23.21 21.99 1.45
N PRO A 603 23.27 23.32 1.33
CA PRO A 603 22.63 24.08 0.27
C PRO A 603 23.14 23.75 -1.15
N ASP A 604 24.34 23.17 -1.26
CA ASP A 604 24.99 22.86 -2.54
C ASP A 604 24.54 21.53 -3.14
N LEU A 605 23.63 20.82 -2.49
CA LEU A 605 23.10 19.56 -3.01
C LEU A 605 22.43 19.74 -4.36
N ASN A 606 22.78 18.86 -5.29
CA ASN A 606 22.17 18.76 -6.60
C ASN A 606 21.18 17.59 -6.67
N PRO A 607 20.20 17.62 -7.58
CA PRO A 607 19.34 16.46 -7.81
C PRO A 607 20.14 15.22 -8.24
N ALA A 608 19.72 14.06 -7.74
CA ALA A 608 20.21 12.76 -8.21
C ALA A 608 19.36 12.26 -9.37
N TYR A 609 19.97 11.56 -10.33
CA TYR A 609 19.29 10.97 -11.49
C TYR A 609 19.45 9.47 -11.52
N THR A 610 18.39 8.76 -11.84
CA THR A 610 18.37 7.29 -11.93
C THR A 610 17.89 6.84 -13.30
N ASN A 611 18.65 5.97 -13.95
CA ASN A 611 18.20 5.20 -15.10
C ASN A 611 17.95 3.76 -14.62
N SER A 612 16.73 3.27 -14.78
CA SER A 612 16.30 1.96 -14.32
C SER A 612 15.84 1.10 -15.49
N THR A 613 16.35 -0.10 -15.58
CA THR A 613 15.93 -1.14 -16.55
C THR A 613 15.50 -2.37 -15.77
N GLU A 614 14.36 -2.97 -16.15
CA GLU A 614 13.83 -4.15 -15.47
C GLU A 614 13.27 -5.14 -16.49
N LEU A 615 13.65 -6.42 -16.34
CA LEU A 615 13.08 -7.55 -17.05
C LEU A 615 12.26 -8.40 -16.07
N THR A 616 10.96 -8.51 -16.30
CA THR A 616 10.02 -9.24 -15.44
C THR A 616 9.44 -10.42 -16.19
N TYR A 617 9.43 -11.58 -15.57
CA TYR A 617 8.70 -12.76 -15.99
C TYR A 617 7.56 -13.04 -15.02
N LEU A 618 6.35 -13.21 -15.56
CA LEU A 618 5.14 -13.58 -14.80
C LEU A 618 4.63 -14.93 -15.25
N TYR A 619 4.40 -15.81 -14.27
CA TYR A 619 3.64 -17.05 -14.43
C TYR A 619 2.39 -17.01 -13.55
N ARG A 620 1.21 -17.21 -14.12
CA ARG A 620 -0.07 -17.11 -13.40
C ARG A 620 -0.97 -18.30 -13.71
N THR A 621 -1.49 -18.92 -12.64
CA THR A 621 -2.55 -19.93 -12.67
C THR A 621 -3.53 -19.65 -11.52
N MET A 622 -4.64 -20.40 -11.44
CA MET A 622 -5.56 -20.30 -10.27
C MET A 622 -4.89 -20.64 -8.94
N LYS A 623 -3.85 -21.49 -8.94
CA LYS A 623 -3.18 -21.96 -7.72
C LYS A 623 -1.84 -21.25 -7.43
N THR A 624 -1.21 -20.71 -8.47
CA THR A 624 0.16 -20.21 -8.36
C THR A 624 0.30 -18.92 -9.15
N THR A 625 0.81 -17.87 -8.51
CA THR A 625 1.36 -16.70 -9.19
C THR A 625 2.85 -16.62 -8.83
N LEU A 626 3.70 -16.64 -9.83
CA LEU A 626 5.15 -16.45 -9.69
C LEU A 626 5.54 -15.24 -10.53
N MET A 627 6.19 -14.28 -9.92
CA MET A 627 6.85 -13.16 -10.57
C MET A 627 8.33 -13.20 -10.25
N VAL A 628 9.16 -13.12 -11.28
CA VAL A 628 10.62 -12.96 -11.15
C VAL A 628 11.04 -11.75 -11.96
N SER A 629 11.72 -10.80 -11.32
CA SER A 629 12.24 -9.61 -11.97
C SER A 629 13.74 -9.49 -11.74
N THR A 630 14.49 -9.23 -12.79
CA THR A 630 15.86 -8.75 -12.67
C THR A 630 15.89 -7.27 -13.03
N TYR A 631 16.65 -6.48 -12.30
CA TYR A 631 16.76 -5.04 -12.54
C TYR A 631 18.20 -4.56 -12.48
N TYR A 632 18.45 -3.51 -13.23
CA TYR A 632 19.68 -2.73 -13.19
C TYR A 632 19.32 -1.25 -13.02
N ARG A 633 19.97 -0.57 -12.07
CA ARG A 633 19.84 0.86 -11.82
C ARG A 633 21.19 1.52 -11.84
N TYR A 634 21.30 2.59 -12.61
CA TYR A 634 22.48 3.47 -12.65
C TYR A 634 22.07 4.84 -12.13
N ARG A 635 22.70 5.25 -11.04
CA ARG A 635 22.44 6.54 -10.37
C ARG A 635 23.65 7.44 -10.46
N THR A 636 23.39 8.74 -10.60
CA THR A 636 24.40 9.81 -10.59
C THR A 636 23.99 10.88 -9.60
N GLY A 637 24.98 11.50 -8.92
CA GLY A 637 24.74 12.52 -7.91
C GLY A 637 24.01 11.99 -6.68
N VAL A 638 24.30 10.77 -6.25
CA VAL A 638 23.61 10.09 -5.15
C VAL A 638 23.69 10.91 -3.87
N ILE A 639 22.54 11.28 -3.30
CA ILE A 639 22.47 12.02 -2.05
C ILE A 639 22.61 11.03 -0.89
N GLN A 640 23.72 11.12 -0.18
CA GLN A 640 24.08 10.27 0.96
C GLN A 640 24.33 11.11 2.20
N ARG A 641 23.81 10.68 3.34
CA ARG A 641 24.13 11.25 4.65
C ARG A 641 25.37 10.56 5.19
N ILE A 642 26.33 11.36 5.66
CA ILE A 642 27.58 10.90 6.26
C ILE A 642 27.71 11.47 7.68
N LEU A 643 28.48 10.79 8.53
CA LEU A 643 28.87 11.24 9.85
C LEU A 643 30.30 11.78 9.80
N VAL A 644 30.47 12.97 10.30
CA VAL A 644 31.78 13.64 10.44
C VAL A 644 31.99 13.92 11.92
N GLY A 645 33.04 13.36 12.50
CA GLY A 645 33.45 13.68 13.89
C GLY A 645 34.22 14.97 13.92
N GLY A 646 33.78 15.93 14.72
CA GLY A 646 34.52 17.16 15.00
C GLY A 646 35.62 16.96 16.07
N ASP A 647 36.60 17.86 16.09
CA ASP A 647 37.72 17.86 17.05
C ASP A 647 37.28 18.18 18.51
N ASP A 648 36.06 18.69 18.67
CA ASP A 648 35.41 19.01 19.93
C ASP A 648 34.57 17.84 20.51
N GLY A 649 34.61 16.65 19.87
CA GLY A 649 33.80 15.49 20.25
C GLY A 649 32.33 15.59 19.86
N ILE A 650 32.02 16.49 18.95
CA ILE A 650 30.71 16.64 18.35
C ILE A 650 30.68 15.86 17.05
N THR A 651 29.60 15.12 16.81
CA THR A 651 29.36 14.45 15.54
C THR A 651 28.36 15.24 14.71
N GLU A 652 28.75 15.61 13.49
CA GLU A 652 27.82 16.18 12.51
C GLU A 652 27.37 15.15 11.50
N SER A 653 26.07 15.11 11.22
CA SER A 653 25.49 14.31 10.14
C SER A 653 25.15 15.24 8.97
N ILE A 654 25.82 15.07 7.83
CA ILE A 654 25.76 15.99 6.68
C ILE A 654 25.32 15.21 5.41
N PRO A 655 24.32 15.69 4.64
CA PRO A 655 24.01 15.14 3.33
C PRO A 655 24.98 15.65 2.27
N VAL A 656 25.50 14.74 1.44
CA VAL A 656 26.44 15.05 0.35
C VAL A 656 26.01 14.33 -0.94
N ASN A 657 26.43 14.85 -2.12
CA ASN A 657 26.30 14.13 -3.35
C ASN A 657 27.52 13.24 -3.59
N LEU A 658 27.34 11.94 -3.65
CA LEU A 658 28.34 10.98 -4.13
C LEU A 658 28.26 10.84 -5.65
N ALA A 659 29.33 10.36 -6.29
CA ALA A 659 29.43 10.37 -7.75
C ALA A 659 28.40 9.42 -8.40
N THR A 660 28.49 8.11 -8.15
CA THR A 660 27.65 7.10 -8.81
C THR A 660 27.28 5.93 -7.92
N GLU A 661 26.19 5.26 -8.28
CA GLU A 661 25.80 3.98 -7.68
C GLU A 661 25.22 3.06 -8.76
N ASN A 662 25.67 1.81 -8.77
CA ASN A 662 25.20 0.76 -9.64
C ASN A 662 24.55 -0.35 -8.82
N ASP A 663 23.27 -0.62 -9.08
CA ASP A 663 22.53 -1.69 -8.42
C ASP A 663 22.09 -2.75 -9.41
N TRP A 664 22.36 -4.00 -9.09
CA TRP A 664 21.80 -5.17 -9.77
C TRP A 664 20.96 -5.95 -8.78
N GLY A 665 19.79 -6.39 -9.16
CA GLY A 665 18.95 -7.17 -8.26
C GLY A 665 18.11 -8.21 -8.97
N LEU A 666 17.80 -9.26 -8.19
CA LEU A 666 16.86 -10.32 -8.54
C LEU A 666 15.76 -10.34 -7.48
N GLU A 667 14.55 -10.08 -7.91
CA GLU A 667 13.35 -10.11 -7.05
C GLU A 667 12.45 -11.26 -7.45
N SER A 668 11.92 -11.99 -6.47
CA SER A 668 10.94 -13.04 -6.69
C SER A 668 9.76 -12.85 -5.75
N ASN A 669 8.54 -12.95 -6.28
CA ASN A 669 7.30 -12.95 -5.52
C ASN A 669 6.48 -14.18 -5.92
N VAL A 670 6.09 -14.97 -4.91
CA VAL A 670 5.38 -16.24 -5.09
C VAL A 670 4.12 -16.24 -4.24
N ASN A 671 2.97 -16.47 -4.86
CA ASN A 671 1.70 -16.69 -4.18
C ASN A 671 1.23 -18.12 -4.50
N LEU A 672 1.08 -18.95 -3.47
CA LEU A 672 0.67 -20.35 -3.57
C LEU A 672 -0.67 -20.55 -2.87
N ASN A 673 -1.70 -20.89 -3.64
CA ASN A 673 -3.02 -21.26 -3.14
C ASN A 673 -3.12 -22.78 -3.12
N PHE A 674 -2.65 -23.45 -2.04
CA PHE A 674 -2.72 -24.91 -1.90
C PHE A 674 -4.15 -25.40 -1.80
N SER A 675 -5.00 -24.62 -1.13
CA SER A 675 -6.43 -24.86 -1.01
C SER A 675 -7.16 -23.55 -0.70
N ARG A 676 -8.51 -23.57 -0.68
CA ARG A 676 -9.30 -22.43 -0.17
C ARG A 676 -9.00 -22.11 1.29
N ALA A 677 -8.47 -23.08 2.05
CA ALA A 677 -8.16 -22.91 3.46
C ALA A 677 -6.70 -22.53 3.74
N PHE A 678 -5.77 -22.80 2.82
CA PHE A 678 -4.33 -22.60 3.08
C PHE A 678 -3.63 -21.91 1.90
N ARG A 679 -3.02 -20.74 2.18
CA ARG A 679 -2.26 -19.93 1.24
C ARG A 679 -0.91 -19.51 1.83
N VAL A 680 0.09 -19.43 0.96
CA VAL A 680 1.44 -18.99 1.29
C VAL A 680 1.85 -17.88 0.33
N ASN A 681 2.29 -16.74 0.87
CA ASN A 681 2.86 -15.65 0.10
C ASN A 681 4.33 -15.51 0.51
N MET A 682 5.23 -15.50 -0.47
CA MET A 682 6.67 -15.33 -0.26
C MET A 682 7.16 -14.24 -1.21
N GLY A 683 7.98 -13.34 -0.70
CA GLY A 683 8.68 -12.34 -1.49
C GLY A 683 10.13 -12.25 -1.04
N GLY A 684 11.05 -12.05 -2.00
CA GLY A 684 12.46 -11.88 -1.68
C GLY A 684 13.19 -11.12 -2.78
N THR A 685 14.16 -10.31 -2.37
CA THR A 685 15.04 -9.55 -3.25
C THR A 685 16.49 -9.81 -2.84
N PHE A 686 17.28 -10.32 -3.77
CA PHE A 686 18.73 -10.34 -3.69
C PHE A 686 19.26 -9.16 -4.51
N PHE A 687 20.21 -8.42 -3.99
CA PHE A 687 20.79 -7.30 -4.70
C PHE A 687 22.28 -7.15 -4.40
N TYR A 688 22.98 -6.60 -5.38
CA TYR A 688 24.36 -6.14 -5.28
C TYR A 688 24.35 -4.66 -5.62
N SER A 689 24.95 -3.84 -4.77
CA SER A 689 25.11 -2.41 -4.95
C SER A 689 26.60 -2.05 -4.87
N ASN A 690 27.06 -1.29 -5.86
CA ASN A 690 28.40 -0.72 -5.90
C ASN A 690 28.24 0.81 -5.99
N ARG A 691 28.57 1.48 -4.89
CA ARG A 691 28.57 2.93 -4.75
C ARG A 691 29.99 3.44 -4.81
N GLN A 692 30.21 4.52 -5.54
CA GLN A 692 31.51 5.16 -5.70
C GLN A 692 31.38 6.65 -5.39
N GLY A 693 32.34 7.20 -4.65
CA GLY A 693 32.39 8.61 -4.33
C GLY A 693 33.31 8.89 -3.17
N SER A 694 33.67 10.15 -3.06
CA SER A 694 34.48 10.67 -1.95
C SER A 694 33.86 11.97 -1.44
N TYR A 695 34.13 12.29 -0.23
CA TYR A 695 33.84 13.59 0.37
C TYR A 695 35.10 14.08 1.10
N GLU A 696 35.56 15.27 0.74
CA GLU A 696 36.89 15.75 1.12
C GLU A 696 37.96 14.69 0.81
N ASP A 697 38.77 14.29 1.77
CA ASP A 697 39.85 13.27 1.60
C ASP A 697 39.38 11.84 1.95
N GLN A 698 38.09 11.64 2.27
CA GLN A 698 37.57 10.32 2.65
C GLN A 698 36.97 9.59 1.42
N ASP A 699 37.44 8.37 1.16
CA ASP A 699 36.77 7.45 0.24
C ASP A 699 35.51 6.89 0.90
N LEU A 700 34.37 7.16 0.28
CA LEU A 700 33.04 6.71 0.69
C LEU A 700 32.46 5.64 -0.24
N SER A 701 33.34 4.97 -0.99
CA SER A 701 32.97 3.86 -1.84
C SER A 701 32.55 2.65 -1.00
N ALA A 702 31.49 1.97 -1.43
CA ALA A 702 30.98 0.80 -0.71
C ALA A 702 30.40 -0.22 -1.68
N GLU A 703 30.73 -1.48 -1.44
CA GLU A 703 30.10 -2.61 -2.12
C GLU A 703 29.29 -3.42 -1.11
N THR A 704 28.05 -3.72 -1.45
CA THR A 704 27.18 -4.51 -0.59
C THR A 704 26.45 -5.58 -1.38
N PHE A 705 26.38 -6.78 -0.82
CA PHE A 705 25.48 -7.83 -1.24
C PHE A 705 24.41 -8.00 -0.15
N GLY A 706 23.14 -7.87 -0.54
CA GLY A 706 22.03 -7.89 0.41
C GLY A 706 20.91 -8.83 0.01
N PHE A 707 20.19 -9.29 1.03
CA PHE A 707 18.94 -10.05 0.90
C PHE A 707 17.86 -9.44 1.78
N ARG A 708 16.66 -9.28 1.23
CA ARG A 708 15.45 -8.93 1.99
C ARG A 708 14.35 -9.90 1.61
N GLY A 709 13.62 -10.40 2.58
CA GLY A 709 12.57 -11.37 2.32
C GLY A 709 11.43 -11.33 3.33
N ARG A 710 10.26 -11.76 2.85
CA ARG A 710 9.04 -11.94 3.65
C ARG A 710 8.37 -13.27 3.32
N VAL A 711 7.88 -13.94 4.36
CA VAL A 711 7.01 -15.10 4.22
C VAL A 711 5.74 -14.86 5.03
N SER A 712 4.57 -15.09 4.45
CA SER A 712 3.27 -14.99 5.11
C SER A 712 2.44 -16.24 4.86
N LEU A 713 1.92 -16.81 5.93
CA LEU A 713 1.07 -18.00 5.96
C LEU A 713 -0.35 -17.59 6.31
N ASN A 714 -1.34 -18.02 5.54
CA ASN A 714 -2.75 -17.74 5.77
C ASN A 714 -3.51 -19.06 5.85
N LEU A 715 -4.20 -19.27 6.98
CA LEU A 715 -4.98 -20.48 7.27
C LEU A 715 -6.41 -20.10 7.65
N THR A 716 -7.40 -20.72 7.01
CA THR A 716 -8.82 -20.55 7.35
C THR A 716 -9.38 -21.85 7.90
N LEU A 717 -9.76 -21.87 9.18
CA LEU A 717 -10.33 -23.02 9.86
C LEU A 717 -11.87 -22.88 9.97
N TRP A 718 -12.58 -23.99 9.81
CA TRP A 718 -14.04 -24.07 9.92
C TRP A 718 -14.80 -23.02 9.09
N LYS A 719 -14.20 -22.53 7.99
CA LYS A 719 -14.74 -21.45 7.12
C LYS A 719 -15.01 -20.12 7.84
N LYS A 720 -14.54 -19.92 9.07
CA LYS A 720 -14.83 -18.74 9.89
C LYS A 720 -13.62 -18.15 10.57
N LEU A 721 -12.73 -18.97 11.14
CA LEU A 721 -11.52 -18.53 11.85
C LEU A 721 -10.38 -18.41 10.85
N LYS A 722 -9.90 -17.19 10.65
CA LYS A 722 -8.72 -16.92 9.84
C LYS A 722 -7.52 -16.71 10.76
N ILE A 723 -6.41 -17.34 10.43
CA ILE A 723 -5.13 -17.26 11.13
C ILE A 723 -4.10 -16.81 10.11
N GLN A 724 -3.32 -15.80 10.44
CA GLN A 724 -2.20 -15.35 9.64
C GLN A 724 -0.95 -15.27 10.49
N SER A 725 0.19 -15.62 9.90
CA SER A 725 1.51 -15.44 10.50
C SER A 725 2.50 -15.00 9.42
N GLY A 726 3.37 -14.04 9.74
CA GLY A 726 4.34 -13.52 8.80
C GLY A 726 5.67 -13.16 9.45
N VAL A 727 6.76 -13.37 8.70
CA VAL A 727 8.12 -13.03 9.11
C VAL A 727 8.75 -12.16 8.03
N ASN A 728 9.31 -11.03 8.45
CA ASN A 728 10.16 -10.17 7.62
C ASN A 728 11.62 -10.32 8.06
N TYR A 729 12.55 -10.34 7.09
CA TYR A 729 13.98 -10.44 7.35
C TYR A 729 14.77 -9.57 6.39
N SER A 730 15.80 -8.87 6.90
CA SER A 730 16.81 -8.16 6.11
C SER A 730 18.21 -8.58 6.57
N SER A 731 19.09 -8.93 5.63
CA SER A 731 20.48 -9.28 5.92
C SER A 731 21.29 -8.05 6.35
N PRO A 732 22.46 -8.22 6.97
CA PRO A 732 23.42 -7.14 7.12
C PRO A 732 23.80 -6.53 5.78
N MET A 733 24.13 -5.23 5.76
CA MET A 733 24.50 -4.49 4.54
C MET A 733 25.65 -3.53 4.84
N GLN A 734 26.64 -3.46 3.95
CA GLN A 734 27.69 -2.45 4.01
C GLN A 734 27.15 -1.06 3.66
N THR A 735 27.62 -0.06 4.36
CA THR A 735 27.38 1.36 4.11
C THR A 735 28.72 2.05 3.87
N PRO A 736 28.78 3.29 3.36
CA PRO A 736 30.05 4.00 3.14
C PRO A 736 30.95 4.12 4.36
N GLN A 737 30.39 4.15 5.56
CA GLN A 737 31.13 4.33 6.80
C GLN A 737 30.96 3.18 7.80
N GLY A 738 30.50 1.99 7.35
CA GLY A 738 30.32 0.85 8.26
C GLY A 738 29.30 -0.15 7.74
N ARG A 739 28.43 -0.66 8.61
CA ARG A 739 27.41 -1.64 8.21
C ARG A 739 26.11 -1.53 9.04
N SER A 740 24.97 -1.82 8.43
CA SER A 740 23.75 -2.16 9.14
C SER A 740 23.71 -3.65 9.46
N LEU A 741 23.19 -4.02 10.64
CA LEU A 741 23.09 -5.40 11.06
C LEU A 741 21.74 -6.01 10.64
N ALA A 742 21.64 -7.36 10.78
CA ALA A 742 20.41 -8.05 10.40
C ALA A 742 19.19 -7.55 11.20
N PHE A 743 18.07 -7.43 10.50
CA PHE A 743 16.76 -7.09 11.07
C PHE A 743 15.78 -8.22 10.84
N SER A 744 14.95 -8.53 11.85
CA SER A 744 13.86 -9.51 11.71
C SER A 744 12.67 -9.10 12.56
N MET A 745 11.45 -9.36 12.06
CA MET A 745 10.21 -9.11 12.77
C MET A 745 9.19 -10.21 12.48
N TRP A 746 8.58 -10.77 13.52
CA TRP A 746 7.53 -11.77 13.41
C TRP A 746 6.19 -11.22 13.90
N GLN A 747 5.13 -11.44 13.13
CA GLN A 747 3.77 -10.99 13.41
C GLN A 747 2.76 -12.13 13.24
N ALA A 748 1.66 -12.09 14.00
CA ALA A 748 0.55 -13.02 13.83
C ALA A 748 -0.80 -12.33 14.11
N GLY A 749 -1.83 -12.82 13.41
CA GLY A 749 -3.19 -12.34 13.55
C GLY A 749 -4.22 -13.46 13.56
N LEU A 750 -5.31 -13.23 14.28
CA LEU A 750 -6.49 -14.08 14.31
C LEU A 750 -7.70 -13.23 13.97
N SER A 751 -8.63 -13.73 13.16
CA SER A 751 -9.92 -13.06 13.00
C SER A 751 -11.06 -14.05 12.83
N ILE A 752 -12.25 -13.63 13.26
CA ILE A 752 -13.48 -14.39 13.13
C ILE A 752 -14.62 -13.50 12.69
N ASP A 753 -15.36 -13.95 11.65
CA ASP A 753 -16.56 -13.28 11.21
C ASP A 753 -17.75 -13.69 12.07
N VAL A 754 -18.49 -12.70 12.58
CA VAL A 754 -19.66 -12.84 13.46
C VAL A 754 -20.87 -12.13 12.83
N PHE A 755 -22.08 -12.29 13.43
CA PHE A 755 -23.32 -11.67 12.95
C PHE A 755 -23.58 -11.87 11.44
N LYS A 756 -23.54 -13.12 10.97
CA LYS A 756 -23.72 -13.51 9.55
C LYS A 756 -22.76 -12.78 8.59
N LYS A 757 -21.51 -12.57 9.02
CA LYS A 757 -20.43 -11.84 8.33
C LYS A 757 -20.59 -10.29 8.33
N ASN A 758 -21.61 -9.73 8.96
CA ASN A 758 -21.74 -8.27 9.08
C ASN A 758 -20.76 -7.67 10.08
N ALA A 759 -20.14 -8.48 10.94
CA ALA A 759 -19.09 -8.01 11.82
C ALA A 759 -17.88 -8.96 11.83
N THR A 760 -16.71 -8.40 12.13
CA THR A 760 -15.44 -9.13 12.27
C THR A 760 -14.79 -8.73 13.59
N LEU A 761 -14.39 -9.72 14.38
CA LEU A 761 -13.52 -9.53 15.53
C LEU A 761 -12.11 -10.02 15.14
N ALA A 762 -11.09 -9.20 15.37
CA ALA A 762 -9.70 -9.57 15.08
C ALA A 762 -8.78 -9.21 16.23
N LEU A 763 -7.74 -10.04 16.42
CA LEU A 763 -6.62 -9.83 17.33
C LEU A 763 -5.34 -9.90 16.50
N ASN A 764 -4.48 -8.93 16.66
CA ASN A 764 -3.19 -8.85 15.97
C ASN A 764 -2.06 -8.63 16.97
N VAL A 765 -0.94 -9.33 16.79
CA VAL A 765 0.27 -9.15 17.59
C VAL A 765 1.42 -8.90 16.63
N ASN A 766 2.05 -7.73 16.77
CA ASN A 766 3.20 -7.33 15.99
C ASN A 766 4.47 -7.51 16.80
N ASP A 767 5.54 -7.93 16.13
CA ASP A 767 6.85 -8.17 16.70
C ASP A 767 6.79 -9.10 17.93
N ILE A 768 6.24 -10.30 17.74
CA ILE A 768 6.02 -11.30 18.80
C ILE A 768 7.27 -11.52 19.66
N LEU A 769 8.45 -11.58 19.04
CA LEU A 769 9.73 -11.83 19.69
C LEU A 769 10.41 -10.55 20.21
N ASN A 770 9.85 -9.36 19.94
CA ASN A 770 10.46 -8.05 20.26
C ASN A 770 11.86 -7.88 19.68
N THR A 771 12.04 -8.33 18.41
CA THR A 771 13.31 -8.31 17.67
C THR A 771 13.39 -7.17 16.65
N GLY A 772 12.33 -6.38 16.52
CA GLY A 772 12.24 -5.23 15.60
C GLY A 772 13.12 -4.06 16.07
N ARG A 773 14.43 -4.24 16.01
CA ARG A 773 15.46 -3.30 16.44
C ARG A 773 16.40 -3.04 15.29
N TRP A 774 16.62 -1.77 14.99
CA TRP A 774 17.67 -1.35 14.06
C TRP A 774 18.99 -1.29 14.78
N ARG A 775 20.02 -1.93 14.20
CA ARG A 775 21.37 -1.96 14.74
C ARG A 775 22.34 -1.65 13.64
N TRP A 776 23.35 -0.83 13.93
CA TRP A 776 24.38 -0.45 12.99
C TRP A 776 25.73 -0.25 13.67
N GLU A 777 26.76 -0.34 12.86
CA GLU A 777 28.14 -0.04 13.22
C GLU A 777 28.67 0.97 12.22
N VAL A 778 29.34 2.02 12.72
CA VAL A 778 30.03 3.02 11.91
C VAL A 778 31.47 3.04 12.35
N GLU A 779 32.39 3.05 11.39
CA GLU A 779 33.82 3.21 11.62
C GLU A 779 34.36 4.25 10.65
N THR A 780 34.97 5.29 11.22
CA THR A 780 35.74 6.31 10.53
C THR A 780 37.13 6.39 11.19
N PRO A 781 38.10 7.11 10.61
CA PRO A 781 39.42 7.25 11.24
C PRO A 781 39.40 7.81 12.67
N THR A 782 38.40 8.67 13.01
CA THR A 782 38.29 9.37 14.27
C THR A 782 37.13 8.92 15.15
N LEU A 783 36.15 8.16 14.63
CA LEU A 783 34.92 7.80 15.32
C LEU A 783 34.52 6.35 15.06
N SER A 784 34.28 5.59 16.11
CA SER A 784 33.58 4.29 16.06
C SER A 784 32.26 4.41 16.80
N THR A 785 31.16 3.95 16.17
CA THR A 785 29.81 3.97 16.74
C THR A 785 29.15 2.61 16.62
N ASN A 786 28.62 2.09 17.74
CA ASN A 786 27.69 0.97 17.77
C ASN A 786 26.32 1.47 18.20
N GLY A 787 25.32 1.36 17.33
CA GLY A 787 24.00 1.90 17.59
C GLY A 787 22.90 0.86 17.56
N MET A 788 21.91 1.04 18.44
CA MET A 788 20.65 0.32 18.45
C MET A 788 19.49 1.30 18.65
N PHE A 789 18.44 1.14 17.85
CA PHE A 789 17.23 1.92 17.96
C PHE A 789 15.98 1.05 17.74
N GLN A 790 15.01 1.12 18.64
CA GLN A 790 13.72 0.47 18.56
C GLN A 790 12.62 1.51 18.57
N TRP A 791 11.96 1.72 17.44
CA TRP A 791 10.85 2.68 17.31
C TRP A 791 9.67 2.35 18.22
N ARG A 792 9.39 1.07 18.36
CA ARG A 792 8.26 0.57 19.13
C ARG A 792 8.54 -0.86 19.58
N GLN A 793 8.10 -1.16 20.77
CA GLN A 793 8.13 -2.50 21.31
C GLN A 793 6.96 -3.33 20.75
N ARG A 794 7.00 -4.65 21.02
CA ARG A 794 5.92 -5.57 20.75
C ARG A 794 4.57 -4.98 21.17
N ASN A 795 3.55 -5.14 20.30
CA ASN A 795 2.22 -4.63 20.58
C ASN A 795 1.14 -5.64 20.16
N ALA A 796 0.01 -5.59 20.88
CA ALA A 796 -1.17 -6.38 20.58
C ALA A 796 -2.38 -5.45 20.40
N THR A 797 -3.20 -5.69 19.38
CA THR A 797 -4.36 -4.86 19.04
C THR A 797 -5.57 -5.74 18.77
N MET A 798 -6.68 -5.45 19.42
CA MET A 798 -7.99 -6.05 19.18
C MET A 798 -8.90 -5.06 18.46
N THR A 799 -9.60 -5.51 17.43
CA THR A 799 -10.52 -4.69 16.66
C THR A 799 -11.88 -5.37 16.50
N PHE A 800 -12.93 -4.57 16.55
CA PHE A 800 -14.29 -4.97 16.19
C PHE A 800 -14.76 -4.07 15.05
N THR A 801 -15.13 -4.66 13.91
CA THR A 801 -15.63 -3.93 12.72
C THR A 801 -17.06 -4.40 12.43
N TYR A 802 -18.01 -3.48 12.38
CA TYR A 802 -19.39 -3.72 11.97
C TYR A 802 -19.67 -3.04 10.63
N ARG A 803 -20.25 -3.79 9.68
CA ARG A 803 -20.61 -3.32 8.34
C ARG A 803 -22.12 -3.35 8.19
N PHE A 804 -22.70 -2.29 7.64
CA PHE A 804 -24.15 -2.20 7.43
C PHE A 804 -24.45 -1.87 5.97
N ASN A 805 -25.53 -2.47 5.45
CA ASN A 805 -26.00 -2.32 4.08
C ASN A 805 -24.92 -2.55 3.00
N GLN A 806 -23.80 -3.17 3.35
CA GLN A 806 -22.85 -3.68 2.37
C GLN A 806 -23.42 -5.00 1.86
N GLN A 807 -23.87 -5.02 0.63
CA GLN A 807 -24.16 -6.29 -0.03
C GLN A 807 -22.82 -7.03 -0.15
N GLY A 808 -22.76 -8.22 0.48
CA GLY A 808 -21.53 -8.98 0.62
C GLY A 808 -20.78 -9.05 -0.71
N ASP A 809 -19.49 -8.64 -0.67
CA ASP A 809 -18.48 -8.68 -1.75
C ASP A 809 -19.04 -8.62 -3.18
N ARG A 810 -19.86 -7.58 -3.49
CA ARG A 810 -20.15 -7.27 -4.87
C ARG A 810 -18.88 -6.73 -5.50
N ARG A 811 -18.48 -7.38 -6.57
CA ARG A 811 -17.39 -7.07 -7.46
C ARG A 811 -17.23 -5.55 -7.61
N TYR A 812 -16.06 -5.05 -7.31
CA TYR A 812 -15.55 -3.89 -8.02
C TYR A 812 -15.50 -4.32 -9.51
N SER A 813 -16.49 -3.93 -10.29
CA SER A 813 -16.30 -3.76 -11.71
C SER A 813 -15.30 -2.60 -11.79
N GLY A 814 -14.01 -2.93 -11.91
CA GLY A 814 -13.01 -1.95 -12.28
C GLY A 814 -13.57 -1.12 -13.42
N ARG A 815 -13.34 0.19 -13.44
CA ARG A 815 -13.68 1.01 -14.60
C ARG A 815 -13.40 0.15 -15.83
N PRO A 816 -14.37 -0.06 -16.74
CA PRO A 816 -14.08 -0.68 -18.01
C PRO A 816 -13.14 0.29 -18.74
N GLY A 817 -11.88 0.02 -18.75
CA GLY A 817 -10.84 0.88 -19.29
C GLY A 817 -9.44 0.37 -18.96
N ASP A 818 -9.27 -0.36 -17.84
CA ASP A 818 -7.98 -0.92 -17.43
C ASP A 818 -7.89 -2.46 -17.56
N GLY A 819 -8.82 -3.09 -18.27
CA GLY A 819 -8.81 -4.52 -18.53
C GLY A 819 -8.88 -4.76 -20.02
N MET A 820 -7.87 -5.37 -20.61
CA MET A 820 -8.07 -6.12 -21.84
C MET A 820 -9.16 -7.16 -21.56
N ASP A 821 -10.38 -6.91 -22.04
CA ASP A 821 -11.34 -7.96 -22.29
C ASP A 821 -10.73 -8.88 -23.34
N MET A 822 -10.10 -9.96 -22.92
CA MET A 822 -10.01 -11.13 -23.76
C MET A 822 -11.34 -11.87 -23.58
N ASP A 823 -12.32 -11.54 -24.42
CA ASP A 823 -13.38 -12.45 -24.75
C ASP A 823 -12.72 -13.71 -25.34
N MET A 824 -12.69 -14.77 -24.55
CA MET A 824 -12.48 -16.11 -25.07
C MET A 824 -13.83 -16.78 -25.17
N GLU A 825 -14.42 -16.73 -26.34
CA GLU A 825 -15.24 -17.82 -26.84
C GLU A 825 -14.31 -19.01 -27.12
N PHE A 826 -14.66 -20.15 -26.52
CA PHE A 826 -14.14 -21.51 -26.59
C PHE A 826 -12.92 -21.87 -25.77
#